data_b30cd7fedfbf4ce6dd1ada1afa3f8ea0
#
_entry.id   b30cd7fedfbf4ce6dd1ada1afa3f8ea0
#
_cell.length_a   1.000
_cell.length_b   1.000
_cell.length_c   1.000
_cell.angle_alpha   90.00
_cell.angle_beta   90.00
_cell.angle_gamma   90.00
#
_symmetry.space_group_name_H-M   'P 1'
#
loop_
_entity.id
_entity.type
_entity.pdbx_description
1 polymer ?
#
loop_
_entity_poly.entity_id
_entity_poly.type
_entity_poly.pdbx_seq_one_letter_code
_entity_poly.pdbx_strand_id
1 'polypeptide(L)'
;MKLKHFGLLAVLGLLSWSCADDNGGFANGNGMGEIKTSSLKANYTVALSKNAAGTATAEEEPVSPDLNDFMLHLVKVDGGFNKTWSSISEFPVEQKFATGSYEMELYYGDINEEGFEKPYYYGSSKFYVEDAETINPEIVATLGNSMVSLVYTDAFKQYFTSYSAKVSSAAGNTFDFANDETRPVYVKPGKVSFQLALVKTNGTEINLEPAAIDEAKARTHYRVTFDVNGGEVGDAKLSVSFDDETTVSPIEVVLSDELAVASAPMATAKDFVSGTPINIIEGDDVKASVVLVAESGLKSVVLTTASEYLLSMGWPAEIDLMTATAEQKALFAKYGLDVKGLWGNPDKMAMVDFSALIPNLKPLNDKINHSFTLQVKDIYGRAAQAPVSLSVNTTAVLFDMSNPVKSEAGTKKGTFTFAFNGKKENLSFKAKSDAGVYLDAPILSWVEAGTNTYTVTVEIPDNATATTVKGYYRGEDRNESVDIKIGMAFSIEYKDYDVWATKATVKVNAKVADFKNIVMNNVKAVYVNGAATTNYTKDASNYTFTIAGLTPGVSNDIKIVVTDNDGDEVVSTIALATEAAAQVANGGFEDWETYVWNYTQVVKGSMNYYKPADAWWDSNTTNSLVSSFTAAYTYFKCFPLVHYSTDSHSGNKSAQLTVVNVGGANSTIATTGSWHVGELFIGKGNDGNNGDWSRTSTGHSFSSRPTSLSFWYEYDPYDSDACLAEIQILAADGSVIGSASASANQTVSEWTEAVLPINYTVTNKKAASIYIAFKASTSSSHSCKVGGSYLEIAGNRNTTDGSLIKLSSVLRVDDIVLNY
;
A
#
# COMPACT_ATOMS: atom_id res chain seq x y z
N MET A 1 22.33 38.02 10.27
CA MET A 1 21.59 38.53 9.09
C MET A 1 20.64 37.47 8.60
N LYS A 2 19.33 37.73 8.71
CA LYS A 2 18.13 37.08 8.19
C LYS A 2 17.82 35.60 8.55
N LEU A 3 17.02 35.50 9.60
CA LEU A 3 15.97 34.50 9.84
C LEU A 3 15.13 34.22 8.60
N LYS A 4 14.75 32.96 8.37
CA LYS A 4 13.50 32.62 7.69
C LYS A 4 12.71 31.60 8.51
N HIS A 5 11.64 32.10 9.07
CA HIS A 5 10.52 31.36 9.63
C HIS A 5 9.81 30.59 8.52
N PHE A 6 9.42 29.38 8.80
CA PHE A 6 8.31 28.76 8.08
C PHE A 6 7.12 28.70 9.04
N GLY A 7 6.18 29.57 8.76
CA GLY A 7 4.90 29.59 9.43
C GLY A 7 3.98 28.51 8.93
N LEU A 8 3.30 27.90 9.88
CA LEU A 8 2.15 27.03 9.67
C LEU A 8 0.96 27.90 9.26
N LEU A 9 0.51 27.78 8.02
CA LEU A 9 -0.72 28.43 7.55
C LEU A 9 -1.93 27.59 7.95
N ALA A 10 -2.68 28.07 8.93
CA ALA A 10 -4.06 27.68 9.12
C ALA A 10 -4.91 28.38 8.07
N VAL A 11 -5.49 27.62 7.17
CA VAL A 11 -6.47 28.14 6.20
C VAL A 11 -7.86 28.00 6.80
N LEU A 12 -8.41 29.10 7.33
CA LEU A 12 -9.85 29.26 7.45
C LEU A 12 -10.42 29.49 6.05
N GLY A 13 -11.13 28.52 5.53
CA GLY A 13 -11.90 28.60 4.29
C GLY A 13 -13.36 28.91 4.59
N LEU A 14 -13.79 30.05 4.14
CA LEU A 14 -15.15 30.58 4.19
C LEU A 14 -16.16 29.68 3.52
N LEU A 15 -17.30 29.55 4.17
CA LEU A 15 -18.57 29.01 3.66
C LEU A 15 -19.00 29.72 2.38
N SER A 16 -19.25 28.93 1.35
CA SER A 16 -20.20 29.33 0.29
C SER A 16 -21.10 28.13 -0.01
N TRP A 17 -22.35 28.30 0.31
CA TRP A 17 -23.44 27.43 -0.15
C TRP A 17 -23.50 27.42 -1.68
N SER A 18 -23.56 26.23 -2.23
CA SER A 18 -24.18 26.02 -3.52
C SER A 18 -24.82 24.64 -3.52
N CYS A 19 -26.13 24.61 -3.42
CA CYS A 19 -26.94 23.50 -3.90
C CYS A 19 -26.81 23.44 -5.40
N ALA A 20 -26.42 22.32 -5.94
CA ALA A 20 -26.75 21.92 -7.28
C ALA A 20 -26.95 20.40 -7.29
N ASP A 21 -28.20 20.00 -7.41
CA ASP A 21 -28.56 18.74 -8.05
C ASP A 21 -27.90 18.69 -9.41
N ASP A 22 -27.16 17.65 -9.67
CA ASP A 22 -26.87 17.27 -11.04
C ASP A 22 -26.83 15.76 -11.17
N ASN A 23 -27.97 15.25 -11.67
CA ASN A 23 -27.98 14.02 -12.44
C ASN A 23 -27.28 14.31 -13.78
N GLY A 24 -26.23 13.62 -14.07
CA GLY A 24 -25.80 13.62 -15.46
C GLY A 24 -24.34 13.27 -15.68
N GLY A 25 -24.10 12.12 -16.22
CA GLY A 25 -22.92 11.92 -17.02
C GLY A 25 -22.01 10.79 -16.58
N PHE A 26 -22.29 9.61 -17.07
CA PHE A 26 -21.35 8.50 -17.11
C PHE A 26 -20.02 8.93 -17.76
N ALA A 27 -18.96 8.94 -16.98
CA ALA A 27 -17.62 8.95 -17.49
C ALA A 27 -16.77 8.00 -16.67
N ASN A 28 -16.41 6.88 -17.29
CA ASN A 28 -15.31 5.97 -17.00
C ASN A 28 -15.13 5.44 -15.58
N GLY A 29 -15.66 4.24 -15.35
CA GLY A 29 -15.03 3.09 -14.69
C GLY A 29 -14.17 3.28 -13.45
N ASN A 30 -14.59 4.06 -12.45
CA ASN A 30 -14.05 3.90 -11.11
C ASN A 30 -15.10 3.12 -10.33
N GLY A 31 -14.76 1.87 -9.97
CA GLY A 31 -15.58 1.06 -9.10
C GLY A 31 -15.90 1.79 -7.80
N MET A 32 -16.96 1.39 -7.13
CA MET A 32 -17.45 2.00 -5.91
C MET A 32 -17.64 0.91 -4.86
N GLY A 33 -17.02 1.05 -3.68
CA GLY A 33 -17.21 0.17 -2.54
C GLY A 33 -17.90 0.86 -1.37
N GLU A 34 -18.17 0.10 -0.32
CA GLU A 34 -18.80 0.58 0.90
C GLU A 34 -17.82 0.59 2.06
N ILE A 35 -17.96 1.57 2.95
CA ILE A 35 -17.19 1.64 4.19
C ILE A 35 -18.16 1.52 5.37
N LYS A 36 -17.87 0.63 6.31
CA LYS A 36 -18.59 0.47 7.56
C LYS A 36 -17.77 0.94 8.75
N THR A 37 -18.46 1.33 9.80
CA THR A 37 -17.85 1.88 11.03
C THR A 37 -18.05 0.99 12.25
N SER A 38 -18.54 -0.24 12.07
CA SER A 38 -18.87 -1.14 13.20
C SER A 38 -17.67 -1.69 13.97
N SER A 39 -16.45 -1.56 13.43
CA SER A 39 -15.21 -1.96 14.09
C SER A 39 -14.44 -0.80 14.73
N LEU A 40 -15.01 0.40 14.75
CA LEU A 40 -14.44 1.55 15.46
C LEU A 40 -14.63 1.38 16.97
N LYS A 41 -13.58 1.66 17.74
CA LYS A 41 -13.56 1.50 19.20
C LYS A 41 -12.77 2.63 19.85
N ALA A 42 -13.07 2.94 21.10
CA ALA A 42 -12.21 3.72 21.96
C ALA A 42 -11.67 2.82 23.08
N ASN A 43 -10.41 2.97 23.42
CA ASN A 43 -9.77 2.30 24.54
C ASN A 43 -9.40 3.33 25.61
N TYR A 44 -10.14 3.33 26.69
CA TYR A 44 -10.00 4.25 27.82
C TYR A 44 -8.97 3.80 28.87
N THR A 45 -8.30 2.65 28.67
CA THR A 45 -7.30 2.16 29.60
C THR A 45 -6.06 3.06 29.57
N VAL A 46 -5.67 3.58 30.71
CA VAL A 46 -4.39 4.29 30.92
C VAL A 46 -3.44 3.40 31.71
N ALA A 47 -2.16 3.52 31.46
CA ALA A 47 -1.14 2.92 32.28
C ALA A 47 -1.02 3.73 33.57
N LEU A 48 -1.16 3.10 34.73
CA LEU A 48 -0.74 3.69 35.99
C LEU A 48 0.76 3.48 36.15
N SER A 49 1.47 4.51 36.51
CA SER A 49 2.80 4.35 37.07
C SER A 49 2.67 3.65 38.42
N LYS A 50 3.28 2.49 38.61
CA LYS A 50 3.17 1.68 39.82
C LYS A 50 4.02 2.25 40.93
N ASN A 51 3.46 2.34 42.17
CA ASN A 51 4.26 2.67 43.33
C ASN A 51 4.99 1.44 43.90
N ALA A 52 6.12 1.66 44.54
CA ALA A 52 6.96 0.62 45.16
C ALA A 52 6.32 -0.14 46.33
N ALA A 53 5.08 0.13 46.70
CA ALA A 53 4.38 -0.44 47.88
C ALA A 53 3.24 -1.40 47.54
N GLY A 54 2.90 -1.66 46.30
CA GLY A 54 2.06 -2.79 45.90
C GLY A 54 0.58 -2.77 46.28
N THR A 55 0.01 -1.65 46.71
CA THR A 55 -1.43 -1.53 47.02
C THR A 55 -2.10 -0.55 46.05
N ALA A 56 -2.91 -1.13 45.16
CA ALA A 56 -3.81 -0.36 44.30
C ALA A 56 -4.94 0.21 45.16
N THR A 57 -5.03 1.53 45.25
CA THR A 57 -6.23 2.24 45.67
C THR A 57 -7.06 2.59 44.45
N ALA A 58 -8.39 2.59 44.61
CA ALA A 58 -9.37 2.75 43.54
C ALA A 58 -8.98 3.82 42.48
N GLU A 59 -8.95 3.40 41.22
CA GLU A 59 -8.63 4.21 40.05
C GLU A 59 -9.74 5.22 39.81
N GLU A 60 -9.39 6.52 39.64
CA GLU A 60 -10.24 7.42 38.90
C GLU A 60 -10.03 7.08 37.40
N GLU A 61 -11.06 6.57 36.77
CA GLU A 61 -11.03 6.34 35.33
C GLU A 61 -10.89 7.71 34.61
N PRO A 62 -10.10 7.80 33.54
CA PRO A 62 -10.07 9.00 32.70
C PRO A 62 -11.47 9.31 32.17
N VAL A 63 -11.73 10.57 31.80
CA VAL A 63 -12.96 10.95 31.14
C VAL A 63 -13.16 10.05 29.94
N SER A 64 -14.24 9.28 29.95
CA SER A 64 -14.57 8.27 28.94
C SER A 64 -15.77 8.76 28.11
N PRO A 65 -15.55 9.55 27.04
CA PRO A 65 -16.62 10.06 26.20
C PRO A 65 -17.33 8.93 25.47
N ASP A 66 -18.63 9.11 25.18
CA ASP A 66 -19.36 8.14 24.35
C ASP A 66 -18.69 8.05 22.97
N LEU A 67 -18.63 6.86 22.40
CA LEU A 67 -18.03 6.65 21.07
C LEU A 67 -18.73 7.52 20.00
N ASN A 68 -20.00 7.82 20.18
CA ASN A 68 -20.74 8.72 19.28
C ASN A 68 -20.29 10.18 19.36
N ASP A 69 -19.59 10.58 20.41
CA ASP A 69 -19.03 11.94 20.52
C ASP A 69 -17.71 12.10 19.77
N PHE A 70 -17.19 11.00 19.20
CA PHE A 70 -15.98 11.06 18.41
C PHE A 70 -16.24 11.58 17.01
N MET A 71 -15.37 12.43 16.55
CA MET A 71 -15.32 12.89 15.17
C MET A 71 -14.64 11.86 14.29
N LEU A 72 -15.15 11.75 13.06
CA LEU A 72 -14.61 10.86 12.04
C LEU A 72 -14.14 11.68 10.85
N HIS A 73 -12.89 11.60 10.52
CA HIS A 73 -12.30 12.20 9.33
C HIS A 73 -11.90 11.12 8.34
N LEU A 74 -12.38 11.24 7.11
CA LEU A 74 -12.05 10.32 6.02
C LEU A 74 -11.46 11.11 4.86
N VAL A 75 -10.27 10.71 4.45
CA VAL A 75 -9.57 11.31 3.32
C VAL A 75 -9.14 10.24 2.33
N LYS A 76 -9.34 10.48 1.05
CA LYS A 76 -8.75 9.65 -0.01
C LYS A 76 -7.33 10.10 -0.26
N VAL A 77 -6.37 9.21 -0.17
CA VAL A 77 -4.93 9.51 -0.20
C VAL A 77 -4.52 10.21 -1.51
N ASP A 78 -5.11 9.80 -2.63
CA ASP A 78 -4.83 10.36 -3.96
C ASP A 78 -5.66 11.62 -4.27
N GLY A 79 -6.40 12.15 -3.28
CA GLY A 79 -7.29 13.29 -3.44
C GLY A 79 -8.70 12.92 -3.93
N GLY A 80 -9.54 13.93 -4.09
CA GLY A 80 -10.93 13.76 -4.57
C GLY A 80 -11.97 13.49 -3.49
N PHE A 81 -11.57 13.13 -2.28
CA PHE A 81 -12.47 13.04 -1.12
C PHE A 81 -11.74 13.44 0.17
N ASN A 82 -12.32 14.36 0.90
CA ASN A 82 -11.88 14.78 2.23
C ASN A 82 -13.10 15.31 2.99
N LYS A 83 -13.49 14.61 4.05
CA LYS A 83 -14.65 15.00 4.84
C LYS A 83 -14.50 14.60 6.30
N THR A 84 -14.97 15.49 7.17
CA THR A 84 -15.09 15.24 8.60
C THR A 84 -16.58 15.22 8.99
N TRP A 85 -16.95 14.27 9.82
CA TRP A 85 -18.24 14.20 10.50
C TRP A 85 -18.03 14.48 11.98
N SER A 86 -18.94 15.24 12.57
CA SER A 86 -18.88 15.62 13.98
C SER A 86 -19.24 14.48 14.94
N SER A 87 -19.81 13.41 14.42
CA SER A 87 -20.14 12.18 15.13
C SER A 87 -20.01 10.99 14.20
N ILE A 88 -19.65 9.83 14.74
CA ILE A 88 -19.65 8.56 14.00
C ILE A 88 -21.04 8.25 13.44
N SER A 89 -22.11 8.62 14.16
CA SER A 89 -23.49 8.39 13.72
C SER A 89 -23.89 9.18 12.48
N GLU A 90 -23.18 10.25 12.14
CA GLU A 90 -23.40 11.04 10.94
C GLU A 90 -22.72 10.42 9.70
N PHE A 91 -21.91 9.37 9.88
CA PHE A 91 -21.27 8.71 8.76
C PHE A 91 -22.30 8.00 7.89
N PRO A 92 -22.33 8.27 6.58
CA PRO A 92 -23.38 7.75 5.71
C PRO A 92 -23.08 6.29 5.31
N VAL A 93 -23.59 5.35 6.08
CA VAL A 93 -23.31 3.90 5.91
C VAL A 93 -23.80 3.30 4.59
N GLU A 94 -24.68 4.00 3.87
CA GLU A 94 -25.16 3.58 2.55
C GLU A 94 -24.45 4.31 1.39
N GLN A 95 -23.59 5.26 1.70
CA GLN A 95 -22.83 5.99 0.67
C GLN A 95 -21.73 5.10 0.10
N LYS A 96 -21.63 5.09 -1.22
CA LYS A 96 -20.52 4.43 -1.91
C LYS A 96 -19.36 5.38 -2.09
N PHE A 97 -18.17 4.84 -1.96
CA PHE A 97 -16.89 5.55 -2.08
C PHE A 97 -16.13 5.00 -3.29
N ALA A 98 -15.49 5.89 -4.03
CA ALA A 98 -14.68 5.49 -5.20
C ALA A 98 -13.52 4.59 -4.76
N THR A 99 -13.19 3.57 -5.56
CA THR A 99 -12.03 2.72 -5.32
C THR A 99 -10.76 3.52 -5.10
N GLY A 100 -9.92 3.07 -4.19
CA GLY A 100 -8.66 3.73 -3.86
C GLY A 100 -8.28 3.63 -2.40
N SER A 101 -7.10 4.16 -2.09
CA SER A 101 -6.57 4.21 -0.73
C SER A 101 -7.20 5.34 0.06
N TYR A 102 -7.66 5.01 1.24
CA TYR A 102 -8.24 5.96 2.19
C TYR A 102 -7.48 5.92 3.51
N GLU A 103 -7.47 7.05 4.20
CA GLU A 103 -7.09 7.15 5.60
C GLU A 103 -8.31 7.61 6.38
N MET A 104 -8.64 6.86 7.42
CA MET A 104 -9.73 7.20 8.34
C MET A 104 -9.13 7.48 9.71
N GLU A 105 -9.48 8.62 10.27
CA GLU A 105 -9.09 9.04 11.60
C GLU A 105 -10.32 9.15 12.50
N LEU A 106 -10.19 8.61 13.69
CA LEU A 106 -11.18 8.67 14.75
C LEU A 106 -10.60 9.45 15.92
N TYR A 107 -11.20 10.57 16.31
CA TYR A 107 -10.66 11.40 17.36
C TYR A 107 -11.75 12.12 18.16
N TYR A 108 -11.41 12.43 19.41
CA TYR A 108 -12.21 13.22 20.34
C TYR A 108 -11.33 14.24 21.04
N GLY A 109 -11.78 15.48 21.15
CA GLY A 109 -11.03 16.58 21.73
C GLY A 109 -9.97 17.15 20.78
N ASP A 110 -9.07 17.99 21.32
CA ASP A 110 -7.94 18.59 20.60
C ASP A 110 -6.68 18.42 21.44
N ILE A 111 -5.64 17.82 20.86
CA ILE A 111 -4.33 17.67 21.53
C ILE A 111 -3.70 19.02 21.92
N ASN A 112 -4.11 20.12 21.30
CA ASN A 112 -3.64 21.46 21.62
C ASN A 112 -4.37 22.10 22.80
N GLU A 113 -5.50 21.55 23.19
CA GLU A 113 -6.27 21.96 24.34
C GLU A 113 -5.86 21.16 25.58
N GLU A 114 -4.88 21.65 26.31
CA GLU A 114 -4.48 21.09 27.60
C GLU A 114 -5.37 21.64 28.75
N GLY A 115 -5.58 20.87 29.81
CA GLY A 115 -6.33 21.31 30.97
C GLY A 115 -7.05 20.19 31.71
N PHE A 116 -7.79 20.60 32.76
CA PHE A 116 -8.69 19.71 33.46
C PHE A 116 -9.86 19.29 32.54
N GLU A 117 -10.22 18.02 32.54
CA GLU A 117 -11.32 17.49 31.73
C GLU A 117 -11.17 17.72 30.22
N LYS A 118 -9.93 17.80 29.72
CA LYS A 118 -9.58 18.00 28.30
C LYS A 118 -8.87 16.79 27.69
N PRO A 119 -9.50 15.60 27.68
CA PRO A 119 -8.88 14.44 27.06
C PRO A 119 -8.87 14.56 25.55
N TYR A 120 -7.81 14.08 24.93
CA TYR A 120 -7.72 13.89 23.50
C TYR A 120 -7.52 12.39 23.19
N TYR A 121 -8.44 11.81 22.48
CA TYR A 121 -8.33 10.45 21.97
C TYR A 121 -8.10 10.47 20.48
N TYR A 122 -7.26 9.59 19.99
CA TYR A 122 -6.91 9.51 18.57
C TYR A 122 -6.62 8.06 18.18
N GLY A 123 -7.03 7.70 16.96
CA GLY A 123 -6.68 6.48 16.26
C GLY A 123 -6.88 6.65 14.77
N SER A 124 -6.09 5.98 13.96
CA SER A 124 -6.22 6.03 12.50
C SER A 124 -5.96 4.67 11.86
N SER A 125 -6.49 4.50 10.67
CA SER A 125 -6.25 3.32 9.83
C SER A 125 -6.22 3.70 8.37
N LYS A 126 -5.31 3.06 7.63
CA LYS A 126 -5.24 3.17 6.17
C LYS A 126 -5.76 1.87 5.56
N PHE A 127 -6.61 1.99 4.57
CA PHE A 127 -7.22 0.85 3.91
C PHE A 127 -7.52 1.18 2.45
N TYR A 128 -7.82 0.15 1.69
CA TYR A 128 -8.16 0.29 0.28
C TYR A 128 -9.62 -0.10 0.06
N VAL A 129 -10.37 0.75 -0.63
CA VAL A 129 -11.76 0.48 -1.04
C VAL A 129 -11.72 -0.15 -2.42
N GLU A 130 -12.21 -1.38 -2.53
CA GLU A 130 -12.33 -2.12 -3.79
C GLU A 130 -13.73 -1.98 -4.39
N ASP A 131 -13.84 -2.29 -5.68
CA ASP A 131 -15.13 -2.21 -6.38
C ASP A 131 -16.10 -3.28 -5.90
N ALA A 132 -17.31 -2.86 -5.59
CA ALA A 132 -18.41 -3.68 -5.07
C ALA A 132 -18.11 -4.40 -3.73
N GLU A 133 -17.02 -4.08 -3.07
CA GLU A 133 -16.63 -4.63 -1.77
C GLU A 133 -17.08 -3.73 -0.62
N THR A 134 -17.24 -4.36 0.54
CA THR A 134 -17.51 -3.65 1.80
C THR A 134 -16.31 -3.80 2.71
N ILE A 135 -15.68 -2.68 3.08
CA ILE A 135 -14.58 -2.63 4.04
C ILE A 135 -15.10 -2.14 5.40
N ASN A 136 -14.59 -2.74 6.46
CA ASN A 136 -14.87 -2.33 7.84
C ASN A 136 -13.54 -2.11 8.57
N PRO A 137 -12.94 -0.90 8.47
CA PRO A 137 -11.63 -0.64 9.04
C PRO A 137 -11.66 -0.75 10.57
N GLU A 138 -10.68 -1.43 11.13
CA GLU A 138 -10.49 -1.50 12.57
C GLU A 138 -9.67 -0.28 13.02
N ILE A 139 -10.26 0.54 13.87
CA ILE A 139 -9.60 1.69 14.51
C ILE A 139 -9.89 1.64 16.00
N VAL A 140 -8.83 1.76 16.78
CA VAL A 140 -8.93 1.90 18.22
C VAL A 140 -8.35 3.27 18.62
N ALA A 141 -9.21 4.22 18.95
CA ALA A 141 -8.77 5.50 19.49
C ALA A 141 -8.29 5.31 20.93
N THR A 142 -7.14 5.88 21.24
CA THR A 142 -6.51 5.82 22.57
C THR A 142 -6.17 7.21 23.06
N LEU A 143 -6.02 7.38 24.36
CA LEU A 143 -5.67 8.69 24.95
C LEU A 143 -4.31 9.18 24.43
N GLY A 144 -4.28 10.33 23.80
CA GLY A 144 -3.07 10.97 23.26
C GLY A 144 -2.36 11.88 24.29
N ASN A 145 -3.04 12.23 25.38
CA ASN A 145 -2.46 13.03 26.48
C ASN A 145 -1.71 12.17 27.50
N SER A 146 -0.85 12.82 28.29
CA SER A 146 -0.45 12.39 29.62
C SER A 146 -1.41 12.98 30.63
N MET A 147 -1.67 12.27 31.72
CA MET A 147 -2.46 12.75 32.86
C MET A 147 -1.54 13.01 34.04
N VAL A 148 -1.75 14.10 34.76
CA VAL A 148 -0.98 14.46 35.96
C VAL A 148 -1.93 14.85 37.08
N SER A 149 -1.82 14.18 38.24
CA SER A 149 -2.52 14.56 39.46
C SER A 149 -1.54 14.71 40.63
N LEU A 150 -1.91 15.54 41.61
CA LEU A 150 -1.08 15.79 42.78
C LEU A 150 -1.70 15.18 44.02
N VAL A 151 -0.88 14.60 44.85
CA VAL A 151 -1.25 14.01 46.15
C VAL A 151 -0.35 14.64 47.22
N TYR A 152 -0.99 15.08 48.31
CA TYR A 152 -0.31 15.60 49.50
C TYR A 152 -0.55 14.62 50.63
N THR A 153 0.52 14.06 51.25
CA THR A 153 0.41 13.15 52.36
C THR A 153 -0.12 13.84 53.62
N ASP A 154 -0.60 13.11 54.58
CA ASP A 154 -1.06 13.67 55.85
C ASP A 154 0.08 14.35 56.63
N ALA A 155 1.28 13.80 56.55
CA ALA A 155 2.49 14.45 57.10
C ALA A 155 2.76 15.81 56.48
N PHE A 156 2.60 15.90 55.15
CA PHE A 156 2.74 17.16 54.41
C PHE A 156 1.69 18.18 54.88
N LYS A 157 0.42 17.77 54.96
CA LYS A 157 -0.72 18.63 55.40
C LYS A 157 -0.61 19.10 56.85
N GLN A 158 0.03 18.31 57.72
CA GLN A 158 0.29 18.72 59.10
C GLN A 158 1.43 19.74 59.22
N TYR A 159 2.40 19.67 58.28
CA TYR A 159 3.59 20.53 58.33
C TYR A 159 3.36 21.93 57.72
N PHE A 160 2.54 22.00 56.65
CA PHE A 160 2.21 23.27 56.00
C PHE A 160 0.79 23.69 56.24
N THR A 161 0.61 24.98 56.68
CA THR A 161 -0.70 25.58 56.93
C THR A 161 -1.41 26.02 55.66
N SER A 162 -0.64 26.32 54.63
CA SER A 162 -1.14 26.65 53.27
C SER A 162 -0.15 26.15 52.24
N TYR A 163 -0.68 25.60 51.15
CA TYR A 163 0.09 25.08 50.01
C TYR A 163 -0.71 25.11 48.74
N SER A 164 -0.05 25.36 47.64
CA SER A 164 -0.56 25.25 46.30
C SER A 164 0.56 24.84 45.35
N ALA A 165 0.19 24.25 44.23
CA ALA A 165 1.15 23.91 43.20
C ALA A 165 0.75 24.47 41.83
N LYS A 166 1.73 24.70 40.97
CA LYS A 166 1.56 24.95 39.55
C LYS A 166 2.21 23.83 38.80
N VAL A 167 1.48 23.26 37.85
CA VAL A 167 1.98 22.28 36.93
C VAL A 167 2.16 22.94 35.56
N SER A 168 3.36 22.88 35.01
CA SER A 168 3.66 23.46 33.69
C SER A 168 3.96 22.37 32.69
N SER A 169 3.28 22.40 31.54
CA SER A 169 3.47 21.43 30.45
C SER A 169 4.63 21.82 29.52
N ALA A 170 5.03 20.87 28.68
CA ALA A 170 6.00 21.11 27.61
C ALA A 170 5.54 22.18 26.59
N ALA A 171 4.24 22.39 26.46
CA ALA A 171 3.66 23.42 25.61
C ALA A 171 3.74 24.85 26.23
N GLY A 172 4.18 24.93 27.48
CA GLY A 172 4.30 26.20 28.22
C GLY A 172 3.02 26.66 28.91
N ASN A 173 1.98 25.81 28.90
CA ASN A 173 0.76 26.09 29.68
C ASN A 173 0.99 25.78 31.15
N THR A 174 0.33 26.55 32.03
CA THR A 174 0.41 26.39 33.48
C THR A 174 -0.96 26.15 34.06
N PHE A 175 -1.05 25.21 35.00
CA PHE A 175 -2.29 24.82 35.66
C PHE A 175 -2.12 24.93 37.16
N ASP A 176 -3.03 25.70 37.79
CA ASP A 176 -3.03 25.91 39.24
C ASP A 176 -3.76 24.74 39.94
N PHE A 177 -3.06 24.09 40.85
CA PHE A 177 -3.60 23.08 41.74
C PHE A 177 -3.75 23.68 43.12
N ALA A 178 -4.98 23.97 43.47
CA ALA A 178 -5.31 24.34 44.86
C ALA A 178 -5.10 23.11 45.77
N ASN A 179 -5.12 23.33 47.07
CA ASN A 179 -4.88 22.25 48.05
C ASN A 179 -5.96 21.14 48.07
N ASP A 180 -7.11 21.39 47.47
CA ASP A 180 -8.25 20.47 47.33
C ASP A 180 -8.49 20.00 45.90
N GLU A 181 -7.65 20.40 44.91
CA GLU A 181 -7.78 19.92 43.56
C GLU A 181 -7.25 18.48 43.43
N THR A 182 -8.15 17.58 43.07
CA THR A 182 -7.87 16.13 42.95
C THR A 182 -7.93 15.64 41.49
N ARG A 183 -8.52 16.43 40.59
CA ARG A 183 -8.68 16.03 39.17
C ARG A 183 -7.33 15.99 38.47
N PRO A 184 -7.11 15.04 37.57
CA PRO A 184 -5.93 15.06 36.73
C PRO A 184 -6.04 16.17 35.68
N VAL A 185 -4.93 16.84 35.41
CA VAL A 185 -4.79 17.69 34.24
C VAL A 185 -4.28 16.87 33.06
N TYR A 186 -4.87 17.09 31.88
CA TYR A 186 -4.47 16.47 30.63
C TYR A 186 -3.47 17.38 29.92
N VAL A 187 -2.27 16.89 29.67
CA VAL A 187 -1.18 17.62 29.04
C VAL A 187 -0.60 16.87 27.86
N LYS A 188 0.01 17.58 26.93
CA LYS A 188 0.76 16.93 25.86
C LYS A 188 1.91 16.09 26.43
N PRO A 189 2.23 14.93 25.81
CA PRO A 189 3.44 14.21 26.13
C PRO A 189 4.68 15.10 26.05
N GLY A 190 5.59 14.96 27.01
CA GLY A 190 6.80 15.76 27.11
C GLY A 190 7.14 16.18 28.54
N LYS A 191 7.94 17.20 28.70
CA LYS A 191 8.39 17.65 30.02
C LYS A 191 7.24 18.27 30.82
N VAL A 192 7.10 17.84 32.07
CA VAL A 192 6.17 18.43 33.05
C VAL A 192 6.96 18.93 34.28
N SER A 193 6.84 20.17 34.62
CA SER A 193 7.51 20.78 35.77
C SER A 193 6.52 21.28 36.81
N PHE A 194 6.99 21.44 38.04
CA PHE A 194 6.18 21.77 39.18
C PHE A 194 6.75 22.96 39.90
N GLN A 195 5.89 23.84 40.44
CA GLN A 195 6.22 24.91 41.36
C GLN A 195 5.30 24.80 42.57
N LEU A 196 5.86 24.83 43.78
CA LEU A 196 5.12 24.74 45.01
C LEU A 196 5.24 26.09 45.76
N ALA A 197 4.14 26.63 46.17
CA ALA A 197 4.08 27.74 47.13
C ALA A 197 3.55 27.19 48.46
N LEU A 198 4.38 27.26 49.50
CA LEU A 198 4.15 26.63 50.78
C LEU A 198 4.25 27.64 51.92
N VAL A 199 3.41 27.50 52.93
CA VAL A 199 3.49 28.29 54.17
C VAL A 199 3.58 27.31 55.33
N LYS A 200 4.68 27.39 56.08
CA LYS A 200 4.85 26.56 57.30
C LYS A 200 3.90 26.97 58.44
N THR A 201 3.74 26.09 59.43
CA THR A 201 2.98 26.38 60.65
C THR A 201 3.49 27.58 61.44
N ASN A 202 4.76 27.99 61.28
CA ASN A 202 5.34 29.19 61.91
C ASN A 202 5.17 30.46 61.05
N GLY A 203 4.49 30.37 59.89
CA GLY A 203 4.24 31.49 58.97
C GLY A 203 5.33 31.74 57.93
N THR A 204 6.39 30.95 57.86
CA THR A 204 7.43 31.09 56.87
C THR A 204 6.93 30.67 55.50
N GLU A 205 7.06 31.51 54.46
CA GLU A 205 6.71 31.23 53.08
C GLU A 205 7.91 30.63 52.36
N ILE A 206 7.65 29.60 51.56
CA ILE A 206 8.66 28.87 50.80
C ILE A 206 8.13 28.60 49.38
N ASN A 207 8.94 28.95 48.37
CA ASN A 207 8.69 28.62 46.97
C ASN A 207 9.71 27.56 46.52
N LEU A 208 9.25 26.44 46.05
CA LEU A 208 10.10 25.33 45.61
C LEU A 208 9.79 24.93 44.17
N GLU A 209 10.82 24.53 43.46
CA GLU A 209 10.72 23.87 42.14
C GLU A 209 11.26 22.44 42.28
N PRO A 210 10.38 21.49 42.61
CA PRO A 210 10.81 20.09 42.68
C PRO A 210 11.18 19.51 41.31
N ALA A 211 11.76 18.32 41.33
CA ALA A 211 12.14 17.62 40.11
C ALA A 211 10.97 17.50 39.12
N ALA A 212 11.27 17.70 37.84
CA ALA A 212 10.30 17.56 36.76
C ALA A 212 10.16 16.10 36.30
N ILE A 213 9.07 15.79 35.64
CA ILE A 213 8.96 14.62 34.76
C ILE A 213 9.56 15.02 33.44
N ASP A 214 10.72 14.49 33.08
CA ASP A 214 11.43 14.90 31.87
C ASP A 214 10.71 14.54 30.58
N GLU A 215 9.99 13.37 30.58
CA GLU A 215 9.27 12.86 29.41
C GLU A 215 7.99 12.13 29.85
N ALA A 216 6.91 12.88 30.02
CA ALA A 216 5.61 12.29 30.25
C ALA A 216 5.06 11.65 28.95
N LYS A 217 4.61 10.41 29.07
CA LYS A 217 4.15 9.60 27.93
C LYS A 217 2.63 9.65 27.78
N ALA A 218 2.16 9.58 26.53
CA ALA A 218 0.73 9.39 26.25
C ALA A 218 0.18 8.16 26.98
N ARG A 219 -1.10 8.14 27.28
CA ARG A 219 -1.82 7.04 27.96
C ARG A 219 -1.25 6.69 29.35
N THR A 220 -0.57 7.64 30.00
CA THR A 220 0.03 7.42 31.33
C THR A 220 -0.48 8.45 32.29
N HIS A 221 -0.92 7.98 33.46
CA HIS A 221 -1.30 8.84 34.57
C HIS A 221 -0.14 8.94 35.55
N TYR A 222 0.42 10.12 35.69
CA TYR A 222 1.47 10.44 36.65
C TYR A 222 0.83 10.98 37.91
N ARG A 223 0.89 10.22 39.00
CA ARG A 223 0.45 10.65 40.32
C ARG A 223 1.66 11.14 41.10
N VAL A 224 1.76 12.44 41.32
CA VAL A 224 2.90 13.09 41.98
C VAL A 224 2.58 13.25 43.46
N THR A 225 3.32 12.58 44.31
CA THR A 225 3.09 12.63 45.77
C THR A 225 4.13 13.54 46.44
N PHE A 226 3.65 14.52 47.14
CA PHE A 226 4.45 15.39 48.04
C PHE A 226 4.32 14.90 49.47
N ASP A 227 5.48 14.59 50.08
CA ASP A 227 5.58 14.06 51.43
C ASP A 227 6.61 14.82 52.28
N VAL A 228 6.44 14.80 53.58
CA VAL A 228 7.43 15.34 54.52
C VAL A 228 7.91 14.22 55.42
N ASN A 229 9.16 13.82 55.22
CA ASN A 229 9.78 12.81 56.10
C ASN A 229 10.28 13.50 57.38
N GLY A 230 9.59 13.28 58.50
CA GLY A 230 9.90 13.87 59.80
C GLY A 230 11.10 13.19 60.49
N GLY A 231 12.21 13.96 60.69
CA GLY A 231 13.07 13.79 61.83
C GLY A 231 12.57 14.69 62.98
N GLU A 232 13.12 14.56 64.19
CA GLU A 232 12.73 15.35 65.34
C GLU A 232 12.64 16.86 65.03
N VAL A 233 11.84 17.56 65.85
CA VAL A 233 11.48 18.99 65.69
C VAL A 233 12.69 19.84 65.25
N GLY A 234 12.70 20.31 64.00
CA GLY A 234 13.77 21.13 63.41
C GLY A 234 14.32 20.65 62.05
N ASP A 235 14.23 19.36 61.72
CA ASP A 235 14.82 18.75 60.53
C ASP A 235 13.79 18.07 59.60
N ALA A 236 12.75 18.79 59.21
CA ALA A 236 11.79 18.23 58.27
C ALA A 236 12.35 18.23 56.82
N LYS A 237 12.31 17.11 56.17
CA LYS A 237 12.75 16.92 54.79
C LYS A 237 11.52 16.76 53.87
N LEU A 238 11.43 17.61 52.86
CA LEU A 238 10.44 17.46 51.78
C LEU A 238 10.89 16.38 50.85
N SER A 239 10.09 15.32 50.64
CA SER A 239 10.29 14.33 49.60
C SER A 239 9.21 14.46 48.52
N VAL A 240 9.62 14.31 47.30
CA VAL A 240 8.75 14.27 46.13
C VAL A 240 8.94 12.90 45.50
N SER A 241 7.89 12.12 45.37
CA SER A 241 7.92 10.83 44.69
C SER A 241 7.03 10.90 43.45
N PHE A 242 7.55 10.34 42.37
CA PHE A 242 6.78 10.09 41.17
C PHE A 242 6.49 8.59 41.16
N ASP A 243 5.25 8.22 40.92
CA ASP A 243 4.88 6.82 40.74
C ASP A 243 5.32 6.34 39.34
N ASP A 244 6.64 6.31 39.08
CA ASP A 244 7.24 5.73 37.86
C ASP A 244 8.30 4.68 38.27
N GLU A 245 8.42 3.60 37.53
CA GLU A 245 9.21 2.40 37.86
C GLU A 245 10.72 2.61 37.93
N THR A 246 11.25 3.82 37.81
CA THR A 246 12.69 4.07 37.91
C THR A 246 13.03 5.31 38.70
N THR A 247 13.53 5.06 39.89
CA THR A 247 14.34 5.96 40.72
C THR A 247 13.61 7.00 41.55
N VAL A 248 13.25 6.60 42.77
CA VAL A 248 13.12 7.52 43.89
C VAL A 248 14.47 8.26 44.05
N SER A 249 14.53 9.51 43.65
CA SER A 249 15.56 10.44 44.13
C SER A 249 14.87 11.42 45.07
N PRO A 250 14.93 11.17 46.41
CA PRO A 250 14.47 12.18 47.33
C PRO A 250 15.35 13.42 47.22
N ILE A 251 14.74 14.54 46.83
CA ILE A 251 15.38 15.84 47.02
C ILE A 251 15.17 16.21 48.47
N GLU A 252 16.20 15.99 49.26
CA GLU A 252 16.18 16.41 50.67
C GLU A 252 16.49 17.89 50.80
N VAL A 253 15.51 18.71 51.19
CA VAL A 253 15.70 20.12 51.56
C VAL A 253 15.69 20.21 53.08
N VAL A 254 16.83 20.49 53.65
CA VAL A 254 16.98 20.76 55.11
C VAL A 254 16.51 22.19 55.39
N LEU A 255 15.49 22.31 56.25
CA LEU A 255 14.92 23.60 56.69
C LEU A 255 15.31 23.85 58.15
N SER A 256 16.45 24.43 58.44
CA SER A 256 16.84 24.72 59.82
C SER A 256 16.51 26.19 60.23
N ASP A 257 15.87 26.37 61.35
CA ASP A 257 15.76 27.63 62.04
C ASP A 257 16.85 27.63 63.14
N GLU A 258 18.01 28.19 62.86
CA GLU A 258 18.83 28.95 63.78
C GLU A 258 20.31 29.04 63.41
N LEU A 259 20.78 30.22 63.26
CA LEU A 259 22.18 30.60 63.15
C LEU A 259 22.86 30.62 64.54
N ALA A 260 23.42 29.50 64.98
CA ALA A 260 24.35 29.45 66.06
C ALA A 260 25.57 28.62 65.68
N VAL A 261 26.71 29.33 65.41
CA VAL A 261 28.04 28.76 65.15
C VAL A 261 28.08 27.84 63.94
N ALA A 262 27.95 28.39 62.77
CA ALA A 262 28.06 27.65 61.52
C ALA A 262 29.26 26.70 61.50
N SER A 263 29.02 25.43 61.23
CA SER A 263 30.06 24.41 61.04
C SER A 263 30.95 24.74 59.87
N ALA A 264 32.16 24.18 59.80
CA ALA A 264 32.98 24.24 58.61
C ALA A 264 32.21 23.63 57.39
N PRO A 265 32.47 24.12 56.20
CA PRO A 265 31.76 23.61 55.00
C PRO A 265 32.03 22.11 54.82
N MET A 266 31.04 21.42 54.25
CA MET A 266 31.12 19.96 53.95
C MET A 266 30.88 19.74 52.49
N ALA A 267 31.63 18.81 51.91
CA ALA A 267 31.40 18.22 50.63
C ALA A 267 31.17 16.74 50.81
N THR A 268 30.05 16.23 50.38
CA THR A 268 29.66 14.80 50.57
C THR A 268 29.42 14.14 49.21
N ALA A 269 30.14 13.07 48.98
CA ALA A 269 29.90 12.19 47.83
C ALA A 269 28.54 11.49 48.00
N LYS A 270 27.71 11.54 46.98
CA LYS A 270 26.44 10.83 46.92
C LYS A 270 26.45 9.90 45.70
N ASP A 271 26.03 8.66 45.92
CA ASP A 271 25.94 7.58 44.93
C ASP A 271 27.31 7.06 44.42
N PHE A 272 28.42 7.47 45.05
CA PHE A 272 29.75 6.97 44.79
C PHE A 272 30.62 7.08 46.06
N VAL A 273 31.79 6.40 46.04
CA VAL A 273 32.78 6.49 47.13
C VAL A 273 33.94 7.33 46.67
N SER A 274 34.20 8.45 47.40
CA SER A 274 35.30 9.34 47.07
C SER A 274 36.67 8.62 46.99
N GLY A 275 37.40 8.85 45.90
CA GLY A 275 38.69 8.26 45.65
C GLY A 275 38.65 6.80 45.12
N THR A 276 37.51 6.17 45.06
CA THR A 276 37.38 4.81 44.48
C THR A 276 36.97 4.91 43.00
N PRO A 277 37.73 4.33 42.06
CA PRO A 277 37.40 4.37 40.65
C PRO A 277 36.13 3.63 40.33
N ILE A 278 35.26 4.23 39.55
CA ILE A 278 34.11 3.62 38.92
C ILE A 278 34.55 3.14 37.53
N ASN A 279 34.35 1.88 37.23
CA ASN A 279 34.69 1.31 35.92
C ASN A 279 33.40 1.22 35.08
N ILE A 280 33.44 1.82 33.91
CA ILE A 280 32.30 1.85 32.98
C ILE A 280 32.76 1.52 31.54
N ILE A 281 31.79 1.11 30.76
CA ILE A 281 31.89 1.16 29.30
C ILE A 281 31.35 2.53 28.85
N GLU A 282 31.90 3.07 27.81
CA GLU A 282 31.45 4.32 27.18
C GLU A 282 29.92 4.33 26.98
N GLY A 283 29.25 5.34 27.54
CA GLY A 283 27.80 5.47 27.48
C GLY A 283 27.03 4.86 28.63
N ASP A 284 27.73 4.21 29.60
CA ASP A 284 27.05 3.72 30.79
C ASP A 284 26.57 4.87 31.68
N ASP A 285 25.32 4.74 32.15
CA ASP A 285 24.76 5.69 33.11
C ASP A 285 25.14 5.28 34.52
N VAL A 286 25.79 6.18 35.20
CA VAL A 286 26.13 6.03 36.60
C VAL A 286 25.76 7.30 37.34
N LYS A 287 25.09 7.15 38.45
CA LYS A 287 24.79 8.27 39.31
C LYS A 287 26.01 8.64 40.15
N ALA A 288 26.35 9.91 40.13
CA ALA A 288 27.40 10.46 40.95
C ALA A 288 27.18 11.96 41.16
N SER A 289 26.94 12.36 42.36
CA SER A 289 26.79 13.80 42.72
C SER A 289 27.53 14.13 43.99
N VAL A 290 27.87 15.42 44.15
CA VAL A 290 28.48 15.93 45.34
C VAL A 290 27.58 17.01 45.94
N VAL A 291 27.14 16.79 47.16
CA VAL A 291 26.35 17.76 47.91
C VAL A 291 27.33 18.64 48.72
N LEU A 292 27.15 19.92 48.55
CA LEU A 292 27.95 20.96 49.20
C LEU A 292 27.10 21.68 50.20
N VAL A 293 27.57 21.79 51.45
CA VAL A 293 26.87 22.51 52.51
C VAL A 293 27.84 23.45 53.20
N ALA A 294 27.47 24.73 53.32
CA ALA A 294 28.21 25.74 54.06
C ALA A 294 27.22 26.62 54.82
N GLU A 295 26.96 26.33 56.11
CA GLU A 295 25.98 27.03 56.93
C GLU A 295 26.25 28.55 56.97
N SER A 296 27.51 28.98 56.86
CA SER A 296 27.90 30.38 56.73
C SER A 296 27.81 30.99 55.36
N GLY A 297 27.49 30.17 54.32
CA GLY A 297 27.48 30.55 52.91
C GLY A 297 28.72 30.10 52.18
N LEU A 298 28.54 29.74 50.91
CA LEU A 298 29.59 29.27 49.99
C LEU A 298 30.36 30.49 49.44
N LYS A 299 31.69 30.41 49.44
CA LYS A 299 32.57 31.44 48.85
C LYS A 299 33.33 30.97 47.64
N SER A 300 33.78 29.71 47.64
CA SER A 300 34.56 29.12 46.56
C SER A 300 34.25 27.61 46.46
N VAL A 301 34.03 27.13 45.24
CA VAL A 301 33.84 25.74 44.88
C VAL A 301 34.75 25.41 43.73
N VAL A 302 35.96 24.94 44.04
CA VAL A 302 36.99 24.66 43.01
C VAL A 302 36.80 23.24 42.50
N LEU A 303 36.54 23.12 41.21
CA LEU A 303 36.57 21.85 40.48
C LEU A 303 37.89 21.71 39.74
N THR A 304 38.66 20.70 40.10
CA THR A 304 39.88 20.31 39.39
C THR A 304 39.55 19.08 38.51
N THR A 305 39.88 19.13 37.26
CA THR A 305 39.59 18.10 36.27
C THR A 305 40.87 17.52 35.72
N ALA A 306 41.04 16.19 35.84
CA ALA A 306 42.10 15.42 35.18
C ALA A 306 41.44 14.42 34.24
N SER A 307 41.11 14.84 33.03
CA SER A 307 40.51 14.06 31.97
C SER A 307 41.09 14.52 30.65
N GLU A 308 41.96 13.70 30.04
CA GLU A 308 42.59 14.07 28.77
C GLU A 308 41.56 14.38 27.69
N TYR A 309 40.46 13.59 27.66
CA TYR A 309 39.34 13.79 26.76
C TYR A 309 38.69 15.17 26.95
N LEU A 310 38.25 15.51 28.16
CA LEU A 310 37.56 16.80 28.39
C LEU A 310 38.48 18.00 28.20
N LEU A 311 39.75 17.89 28.63
CA LEU A 311 40.71 18.94 28.40
C LEU A 311 40.95 19.21 26.90
N SER A 312 40.97 18.19 26.08
CA SER A 312 41.08 18.33 24.62
C SER A 312 39.84 19.01 24.00
N MET A 313 38.69 18.95 24.67
CA MET A 313 37.45 19.63 24.27
C MET A 313 37.32 21.07 24.81
N GLY A 314 38.35 21.59 25.42
CA GLY A 314 38.37 22.95 25.98
C GLY A 314 37.87 23.05 27.43
N TRP A 315 37.69 21.93 28.13
CA TRP A 315 37.31 21.93 29.53
C TRP A 315 38.45 22.47 30.39
N PRO A 316 38.20 23.35 31.38
CA PRO A 316 39.26 23.85 32.22
C PRO A 316 39.85 22.78 33.15
N ALA A 317 41.18 22.77 33.31
CA ALA A 317 41.86 21.86 34.27
C ALA A 317 41.47 22.23 35.72
N GLU A 318 41.26 23.49 36.00
CA GLU A 318 40.83 23.99 37.29
C GLU A 318 39.90 25.21 37.11
N ILE A 319 38.84 25.26 37.88
CA ILE A 319 37.86 26.35 37.84
C ILE A 319 37.16 26.50 39.18
N ASP A 320 36.97 27.72 39.61
CA ASP A 320 36.00 28.00 40.66
C ASP A 320 34.58 28.16 40.05
N LEU A 321 33.73 27.18 40.35
CA LEU A 321 32.36 27.12 39.80
C LEU A 321 31.50 28.34 40.19
N MET A 322 31.84 29.03 41.31
CA MET A 322 31.16 30.25 41.71
C MET A 322 31.36 31.39 40.74
N THR A 323 32.53 31.41 40.06
CA THR A 323 32.93 32.50 39.14
C THR A 323 32.91 32.08 37.68
N ALA A 324 32.34 30.92 37.38
CA ALA A 324 32.27 30.38 36.01
C ALA A 324 31.57 31.37 35.05
N THR A 325 32.20 31.59 33.89
CA THR A 325 31.59 32.44 32.83
C THR A 325 30.39 31.76 32.14
N ALA A 326 29.65 32.53 31.38
CA ALA A 326 28.50 31.99 30.62
C ALA A 326 28.94 30.89 29.61
N GLU A 327 30.12 31.07 28.98
CA GLU A 327 30.72 30.13 28.04
C GLU A 327 31.12 28.83 28.75
N GLN A 328 31.70 28.94 29.94
CA GLN A 328 32.07 27.79 30.75
C GLN A 328 30.84 27.00 31.23
N LYS A 329 29.78 27.69 31.69
CA LYS A 329 28.51 27.08 32.07
C LYS A 329 27.86 26.37 30.89
N ALA A 330 27.86 26.96 29.70
CA ALA A 330 27.37 26.35 28.48
C ALA A 330 28.19 25.10 28.09
N LEU A 331 29.53 25.14 28.29
CA LEU A 331 30.40 23.98 28.04
C LEU A 331 30.09 22.84 29.01
N PHE A 332 29.89 23.14 30.30
CA PHE A 332 29.55 22.17 31.32
C PHE A 332 28.19 21.49 31.00
N ALA A 333 27.16 22.29 30.70
CA ALA A 333 25.85 21.79 30.31
C ALA A 333 25.93 20.93 29.04
N LYS A 334 26.73 21.30 28.04
CA LYS A 334 26.93 20.56 26.82
C LYS A 334 27.44 19.13 27.08
N TYR A 335 28.31 18.95 28.07
CA TYR A 335 28.85 17.64 28.42
C TYR A 335 28.09 16.96 29.55
N GLY A 336 27.07 17.61 30.14
CA GLY A 336 26.20 17.00 31.14
C GLY A 336 26.61 17.21 32.59
N LEU A 337 27.51 18.13 32.90
CA LEU A 337 27.72 18.56 34.28
C LEU A 337 26.58 19.51 34.69
N ASP A 338 25.82 19.10 35.71
CA ASP A 338 24.73 19.92 36.25
C ASP A 338 25.16 20.49 37.61
N VAL A 339 24.99 21.80 37.74
CA VAL A 339 25.37 22.53 38.96
C VAL A 339 24.17 23.29 39.46
N LYS A 340 23.64 22.85 40.60
CA LYS A 340 22.47 23.42 41.24
C LYS A 340 22.87 24.22 42.49
N GLY A 341 22.23 25.37 42.67
CA GLY A 341 22.38 26.20 43.85
C GLY A 341 23.65 27.06 43.89
N LEU A 342 24.54 27.03 42.89
CA LEU A 342 25.71 27.93 42.80
C LEU A 342 25.49 29.14 41.91
N TRP A 343 24.64 29.00 40.89
CA TRP A 343 24.46 30.02 39.87
C TRP A 343 23.14 30.76 40.09
N GLY A 344 23.23 32.05 40.39
CA GLY A 344 22.07 32.92 40.61
C GLY A 344 22.06 33.54 41.99
N ASN A 345 21.77 32.85 43.03
CA ASN A 345 21.87 33.32 44.41
C ASN A 345 22.51 32.18 45.21
N PRO A 346 23.85 32.19 45.41
CA PRO A 346 24.53 31.11 46.08
C PRO A 346 24.08 31.05 47.51
N ASP A 347 23.26 30.06 47.81
CA ASP A 347 22.76 29.80 49.15
C ASP A 347 23.75 28.87 49.89
N LYS A 348 23.42 28.49 51.06
CA LYS A 348 24.24 27.66 51.95
C LYS A 348 24.43 26.21 51.44
N MET A 349 23.75 25.86 50.38
CA MET A 349 23.80 24.51 49.80
C MET A 349 23.90 24.57 48.27
N ALA A 350 24.64 23.59 47.73
CA ALA A 350 24.74 23.37 46.30
C ALA A 350 24.95 21.88 46.00
N MET A 351 24.71 21.49 44.76
CA MET A 351 24.98 20.17 44.28
C MET A 351 25.71 20.23 42.92
N VAL A 352 26.75 19.44 42.79
CA VAL A 352 27.44 19.22 41.52
C VAL A 352 27.12 17.80 41.10
N ASP A 353 26.32 17.66 40.06
CA ASP A 353 25.84 16.39 39.56
C ASP A 353 26.61 15.98 38.29
N PHE A 354 27.30 14.86 38.38
CA PHE A 354 28.12 14.28 37.32
C PHE A 354 27.36 13.20 36.54
N SER A 355 26.13 12.85 36.96
CA SER A 355 25.42 11.68 36.42
C SER A 355 25.21 11.73 34.92
N ALA A 356 24.92 12.92 34.38
CA ALA A 356 24.78 13.11 32.94
C ALA A 356 26.10 13.37 32.20
N LEU A 357 27.18 13.73 32.93
CA LEU A 357 28.52 13.88 32.39
C LEU A 357 29.19 12.51 32.18
N ILE A 358 29.04 11.59 33.11
CA ILE A 358 29.71 10.27 33.10
C ILE A 358 29.48 9.54 31.78
N PRO A 359 28.25 9.39 31.26
CA PRO A 359 28.01 8.72 29.98
C PRO A 359 28.70 9.40 28.79
N ASN A 360 29.10 10.64 28.90
CA ASN A 360 29.77 11.41 27.84
C ASN A 360 31.30 11.30 27.89
N LEU A 361 31.86 10.65 28.91
CA LEU A 361 33.30 10.43 29.02
C LEU A 361 33.76 9.35 28.02
N LYS A 362 34.88 9.61 27.36
CA LYS A 362 35.48 8.70 26.37
C LYS A 362 36.96 8.50 26.64
N PRO A 363 37.49 7.33 26.37
CA PRO A 363 38.94 7.16 26.38
C PRO A 363 39.57 8.01 25.27
N LEU A 364 40.74 8.55 25.53
CA LEU A 364 41.56 9.28 24.56
C LEU A 364 43.03 8.94 24.74
N ASN A 365 43.76 8.60 23.66
CA ASN A 365 45.19 8.25 23.67
C ASN A 365 45.51 7.18 24.73
N ASP A 366 44.71 6.12 24.80
CA ASP A 366 44.78 5.02 25.77
C ASP A 366 44.60 5.47 27.25
N LYS A 367 44.23 6.72 27.48
CA LYS A 367 43.86 7.21 28.81
C LYS A 367 42.34 7.01 29.02
N ILE A 368 42.03 6.15 29.95
CA ILE A 368 40.66 5.77 30.31
C ILE A 368 40.19 6.44 31.58
N ASN A 369 41.09 7.01 32.39
CA ASN A 369 40.77 7.62 33.67
C ASN A 369 40.35 9.10 33.52
N HIS A 370 39.23 9.42 34.14
CA HIS A 370 38.72 10.80 34.31
C HIS A 370 38.51 11.07 35.78
N SER A 371 39.19 12.07 36.30
CA SER A 371 39.18 12.39 37.70
C SER A 371 38.74 13.85 37.93
N PHE A 372 37.84 14.02 38.89
CA PHE A 372 37.22 15.28 39.26
C PHE A 372 37.37 15.44 40.75
N THR A 373 37.98 16.55 41.21
CA THR A 373 38.16 16.82 42.60
C THR A 373 37.46 18.14 42.94
N LEU A 374 36.57 18.13 43.93
CA LEU A 374 35.87 19.29 44.42
C LEU A 374 36.39 19.69 45.78
N GLN A 375 36.78 20.95 45.90
CA GLN A 375 37.18 21.60 47.14
C GLN A 375 36.30 22.83 47.42
N VAL A 376 35.79 22.93 48.66
CA VAL A 376 34.80 23.95 49.03
C VAL A 376 35.37 24.82 50.10
N LYS A 377 35.12 26.13 50.02
CA LYS A 377 35.39 27.10 51.07
C LYS A 377 34.14 27.93 51.35
N ASP A 378 33.94 28.23 52.64
CA ASP A 378 32.91 29.14 53.08
C ASP A 378 33.33 30.63 53.04
N ILE A 379 32.38 31.52 53.34
CA ILE A 379 32.65 32.96 53.35
C ILE A 379 33.77 33.44 54.32
N TYR A 380 34.06 32.61 55.33
CA TYR A 380 35.15 32.82 56.26
C TYR A 380 36.47 32.23 55.80
N GLY A 381 36.49 31.61 54.61
CA GLY A 381 37.70 31.00 54.07
C GLY A 381 38.02 29.59 54.65
N ARG A 382 37.16 29.01 55.45
CA ARG A 382 37.32 27.66 56.01
C ARG A 382 37.09 26.65 54.89
N ALA A 383 38.02 25.68 54.79
CA ALA A 383 37.88 24.63 53.82
C ALA A 383 37.07 23.41 54.39
N ALA A 384 36.42 22.66 53.52
CA ALA A 384 35.93 21.32 53.87
C ALA A 384 37.10 20.45 54.34
N GLN A 385 36.83 19.56 55.30
CA GLN A 385 37.86 18.72 55.94
C GLN A 385 38.63 17.86 54.94
N ALA A 386 38.00 17.42 53.86
CA ALA A 386 38.62 16.71 52.76
C ALA A 386 37.94 17.10 51.44
N PRO A 387 38.72 17.16 50.37
CA PRO A 387 38.08 17.27 49.03
C PRO A 387 37.38 15.96 48.67
N VAL A 388 36.32 16.08 47.86
CA VAL A 388 35.66 14.89 47.26
C VAL A 388 36.23 14.66 45.88
N SER A 389 36.72 13.44 45.66
CA SER A 389 37.29 13.01 44.37
C SER A 389 36.42 11.93 43.72
N LEU A 390 35.87 12.23 42.58
CA LEU A 390 35.22 11.26 41.68
C LEU A 390 36.27 10.78 40.66
N SER A 391 36.45 9.47 40.55
CA SER A 391 37.30 8.85 39.55
C SER A 391 36.48 7.87 38.68
N VAL A 392 36.55 8.00 37.38
CA VAL A 392 35.82 7.18 36.44
C VAL A 392 36.80 6.64 35.40
N ASN A 393 36.87 5.32 35.25
CA ASN A 393 37.61 4.65 34.21
C ASN A 393 36.62 4.28 33.09
N THR A 394 36.75 4.87 31.94
CA THR A 394 35.88 4.63 30.80
C THR A 394 36.61 3.77 29.77
N THR A 395 36.13 2.57 29.51
CA THR A 395 36.60 1.74 28.39
C THR A 395 35.80 2.04 27.14
N ALA A 396 36.43 1.98 25.99
CA ALA A 396 35.70 2.13 24.72
C ALA A 396 34.66 1.01 24.57
N VAL A 397 33.53 1.36 24.00
CA VAL A 397 32.52 0.38 23.64
C VAL A 397 33.10 -0.56 22.56
N LEU A 398 32.91 -1.85 22.74
CA LEU A 398 33.10 -2.80 21.66
C LEU A 398 32.08 -2.54 20.57
N PHE A 399 32.56 -2.30 19.35
CA PHE A 399 31.70 -1.93 18.23
C PHE A 399 32.34 -2.44 16.95
N ASP A 400 31.88 -3.58 16.45
CA ASP A 400 32.44 -4.19 15.24
C ASP A 400 31.29 -4.81 14.42
N MET A 401 31.23 -4.43 13.16
CA MET A 401 30.23 -4.91 12.22
C MET A 401 30.88 -5.84 11.21
N SER A 402 30.39 -7.06 11.10
CA SER A 402 31.02 -8.10 10.25
C SER A 402 29.99 -9.07 9.68
N ASN A 403 30.44 -9.96 8.80
CA ASN A 403 29.70 -11.07 8.22
C ASN A 403 28.29 -10.67 7.69
N PRO A 404 28.21 -9.72 6.75
CA PRO A 404 26.93 -9.37 6.15
C PRO A 404 26.34 -10.58 5.40
N VAL A 405 25.06 -10.80 5.60
CA VAL A 405 24.30 -11.83 4.89
C VAL A 405 23.64 -11.18 3.66
N LYS A 406 23.71 -11.85 2.52
CA LYS A 406 23.02 -11.43 1.30
C LYS A 406 21.51 -11.29 1.60
N SER A 407 20.97 -10.13 1.37
CA SER A 407 19.53 -9.85 1.55
C SER A 407 18.72 -10.40 0.39
N GLU A 408 17.61 -11.02 0.68
CA GLU A 408 16.66 -11.38 -0.37
C GLU A 408 16.00 -10.12 -0.95
N ALA A 409 15.86 -10.10 -2.25
CA ALA A 409 15.24 -8.97 -2.94
C ALA A 409 13.84 -8.63 -2.41
N GLY A 410 13.60 -7.36 -2.19
CA GLY A 410 12.30 -6.84 -1.74
C GLY A 410 11.98 -7.08 -0.27
N THR A 411 12.79 -7.81 0.48
CA THR A 411 12.57 -8.03 1.93
C THR A 411 12.91 -6.81 2.77
N LYS A 412 13.75 -5.91 2.26
CA LYS A 412 14.25 -4.72 2.96
C LYS A 412 14.94 -5.04 4.29
N LYS A 413 15.57 -6.19 4.38
CA LYS A 413 16.23 -6.68 5.59
C LYS A 413 17.70 -6.82 5.36
N GLY A 414 18.49 -6.11 6.15
CA GLY A 414 19.95 -6.24 6.18
C GLY A 414 20.40 -6.98 7.44
N THR A 415 21.04 -8.12 7.31
CA THR A 415 21.50 -8.95 8.43
C THR A 415 23.01 -9.02 8.45
N PHE A 416 23.59 -8.89 9.63
CA PHE A 416 25.03 -8.96 9.87
C PHE A 416 25.34 -9.40 11.30
N THR A 417 26.58 -9.78 11.54
CA THR A 417 27.12 -10.03 12.88
C THR A 417 27.60 -8.72 13.48
N PHE A 418 27.25 -8.49 14.74
CA PHE A 418 27.61 -7.29 15.46
C PHE A 418 28.21 -7.63 16.83
N ALA A 419 29.46 -7.27 17.04
CA ALA A 419 30.07 -7.37 18.34
C ALA A 419 29.91 -6.05 19.10
N PHE A 420 29.21 -6.11 20.24
CA PHE A 420 28.75 -4.91 20.96
C PHE A 420 28.57 -5.20 22.44
N ASN A 421 29.07 -4.33 23.30
CA ASN A 421 28.92 -4.42 24.74
C ASN A 421 28.36 -3.14 25.40
N GLY A 422 27.89 -2.21 24.59
CA GLY A 422 27.28 -0.96 25.09
C GLY A 422 25.77 -1.08 25.32
N LYS A 423 25.11 0.04 25.55
CA LYS A 423 23.67 0.13 25.74
C LYS A 423 22.96 0.18 24.38
N LYS A 424 22.03 -0.73 24.17
CA LYS A 424 21.28 -0.88 22.91
C LYS A 424 20.45 0.38 22.57
N GLU A 425 19.90 1.07 23.56
CA GLU A 425 19.13 2.29 23.42
C GLU A 425 19.92 3.47 22.85
N ASN A 426 21.23 3.43 22.96
CA ASN A 426 22.15 4.44 22.43
C ASN A 426 22.67 4.09 21.02
N LEU A 427 22.22 2.95 20.48
CA LEU A 427 22.65 2.44 19.20
C LEU A 427 21.66 2.82 18.09
N SER A 428 22.20 3.22 16.95
CA SER A 428 21.41 3.38 15.73
C SER A 428 22.20 2.95 14.51
N PHE A 429 21.51 2.58 13.47
CA PHE A 429 22.09 2.24 12.18
C PHE A 429 21.50 3.13 11.09
N LYS A 430 22.29 3.36 10.05
CA LYS A 430 21.81 4.04 8.84
C LYS A 430 22.24 3.23 7.63
N ALA A 431 21.34 3.10 6.67
CA ALA A 431 21.59 2.37 5.43
C ALA A 431 21.58 3.33 4.23
N LYS A 432 22.50 3.12 3.31
CA LYS A 432 22.68 3.96 2.13
C LYS A 432 21.67 3.58 1.04
N SER A 433 20.87 4.55 0.58
CA SER A 433 19.97 4.36 -0.55
C SER A 433 20.71 4.40 -1.90
N ASP A 434 20.06 3.93 -2.98
CA ASP A 434 20.59 4.05 -4.35
C ASP A 434 20.88 5.51 -4.76
N ALA A 435 20.20 6.47 -4.16
CA ALA A 435 20.48 7.90 -4.32
C ALA A 435 21.71 8.39 -3.55
N GLY A 436 22.40 7.50 -2.83
CA GLY A 436 23.61 7.81 -2.07
C GLY A 436 23.36 8.44 -0.69
N VAL A 437 22.10 8.57 -0.26
CA VAL A 437 21.71 9.19 1.02
C VAL A 437 21.62 8.10 2.09
N TYR A 438 22.17 8.36 3.29
CA TYR A 438 21.98 7.49 4.44
C TYR A 438 20.65 7.77 5.13
N LEU A 439 19.80 6.77 5.18
CA LEU A 439 18.49 6.78 5.85
C LEU A 439 18.58 5.98 7.16
N ASP A 440 17.74 6.29 8.11
CA ASP A 440 17.65 5.51 9.35
C ASP A 440 17.30 4.04 9.03
N ALA A 441 17.98 3.13 9.70
CA ALA A 441 17.85 1.68 9.54
C ALA A 441 17.42 1.06 10.88
N PRO A 442 16.10 1.05 11.20
CA PRO A 442 15.58 0.51 12.45
C PRO A 442 15.98 -0.95 12.66
N ILE A 443 16.22 -1.32 13.90
CA ILE A 443 16.54 -2.71 14.28
C ILE A 443 15.25 -3.54 14.25
N LEU A 444 15.20 -4.54 13.37
CA LEU A 444 14.07 -5.46 13.23
C LEU A 444 14.25 -6.71 14.09
N SER A 445 15.49 -7.16 14.27
CA SER A 445 15.82 -8.34 15.06
C SER A 445 17.15 -8.17 15.72
N TRP A 446 17.28 -8.74 16.93
CA TRP A 446 18.50 -8.75 17.73
C TRP A 446 18.58 -10.09 18.43
N VAL A 447 19.48 -10.96 17.99
CA VAL A 447 19.63 -12.33 18.48
C VAL A 447 21.03 -12.53 19.00
N GLU A 448 21.17 -13.02 20.22
CA GLU A 448 22.48 -13.35 20.80
C GLU A 448 23.12 -14.53 20.05
N ALA A 449 24.35 -14.35 19.62
CA ALA A 449 25.12 -15.34 18.87
C ALA A 449 26.40 -15.77 19.65
N GLY A 450 26.69 -15.11 20.75
CA GLY A 450 27.85 -15.38 21.63
C GLY A 450 28.03 -14.23 22.64
N THR A 451 29.06 -14.31 23.46
CA THR A 451 29.38 -13.24 24.41
C THR A 451 29.64 -11.94 23.68
N ASN A 452 28.81 -10.93 23.97
CA ASN A 452 28.83 -9.61 23.30
C ASN A 452 28.80 -9.69 21.76
N THR A 453 28.22 -10.75 21.22
CA THR A 453 28.12 -10.96 19.78
C THR A 453 26.65 -11.26 19.42
N TYR A 454 26.15 -10.56 18.42
CA TYR A 454 24.75 -10.62 18.05
C TYR A 454 24.58 -10.77 16.55
N THR A 455 23.54 -11.47 16.14
CA THR A 455 23.02 -11.39 14.78
C THR A 455 21.99 -10.28 14.76
N VAL A 456 22.28 -9.21 14.05
CA VAL A 456 21.41 -8.02 13.97
C VAL A 456 20.80 -7.96 12.58
N THR A 457 19.49 -7.75 12.55
CA THR A 457 18.76 -7.46 11.31
C THR A 457 18.19 -6.05 11.40
N VAL A 458 18.46 -5.22 10.42
CA VAL A 458 17.96 -3.85 10.31
C VAL A 458 17.07 -3.68 9.08
N GLU A 459 16.21 -2.69 9.10
CA GLU A 459 15.50 -2.27 7.90
C GLU A 459 16.45 -1.53 6.97
N ILE A 460 16.48 -1.90 5.70
CA ILE A 460 17.30 -1.25 4.67
C ILE A 460 16.41 -0.65 3.58
N PRO A 461 16.87 0.38 2.86
CA PRO A 461 16.19 0.90 1.69
C PRO A 461 15.97 -0.19 0.65
N ASP A 462 14.96 0.02 -0.19
CA ASP A 462 14.64 -0.87 -1.31
C ASP A 462 15.64 -0.65 -2.47
N ASN A 463 16.89 -0.97 -2.21
CA ASN A 463 17.99 -0.82 -3.17
C ASN A 463 17.97 -1.93 -4.22
N ALA A 464 18.58 -1.64 -5.35
CA ALA A 464 18.58 -2.56 -6.48
C ALA A 464 19.61 -3.69 -6.36
N THR A 465 20.81 -3.41 -5.81
CA THR A 465 21.93 -4.37 -5.82
C THR A 465 22.68 -4.52 -4.52
N ALA A 466 22.81 -3.45 -3.75
CA ALA A 466 23.53 -3.46 -2.48
C ALA A 466 23.19 -2.23 -1.64
N THR A 467 23.49 -2.30 -0.36
CA THR A 467 23.47 -1.17 0.57
C THR A 467 24.63 -1.25 1.52
N THR A 468 25.19 -0.09 1.91
CA THR A 468 26.14 0.02 3.02
C THR A 468 25.35 0.40 4.28
N VAL A 469 25.47 -0.40 5.32
CA VAL A 469 24.91 -0.11 6.64
C VAL A 469 26.03 0.40 7.54
N LYS A 470 25.85 1.60 8.12
CA LYS A 470 26.75 2.22 9.08
C LYS A 470 26.19 2.17 10.48
N GLY A 471 27.05 1.99 11.45
CA GLY A 471 26.72 1.97 12.86
C GLY A 471 27.03 3.30 13.57
N TYR A 472 26.13 3.71 14.44
CA TYR A 472 26.23 4.92 15.26
C TYR A 472 25.99 4.56 16.72
N TYR A 473 26.79 5.12 17.59
CA TYR A 473 26.58 5.00 19.03
C TYR A 473 26.53 6.38 19.66
N ARG A 474 25.44 6.67 20.39
CA ARG A 474 25.15 8.01 20.96
C ARG A 474 25.16 9.11 19.89
N GLY A 475 24.68 8.80 18.68
CA GLY A 475 24.61 9.73 17.54
C GLY A 475 25.92 9.94 16.78
N GLU A 476 27.03 9.32 17.22
CA GLU A 476 28.33 9.41 16.56
C GLU A 476 28.58 8.24 15.60
N ASP A 477 29.08 8.56 14.41
CA ASP A 477 29.53 7.56 13.44
C ASP A 477 30.78 6.83 14.03
N ARG A 478 30.68 5.52 14.15
CA ARG A 478 31.80 4.69 14.71
C ARG A 478 32.79 4.28 13.65
N ASN A 479 32.63 4.74 12.40
CA ASN A 479 33.42 4.35 11.24
C ASN A 479 33.35 2.85 10.94
N GLU A 480 32.34 2.17 11.49
CA GLU A 480 32.03 0.77 11.23
C GLU A 480 30.89 0.66 10.23
N SER A 481 31.05 -0.23 9.27
CA SER A 481 30.04 -0.47 8.25
C SER A 481 30.15 -1.85 7.63
N VAL A 482 29.05 -2.32 7.12
CA VAL A 482 28.98 -3.56 6.31
C VAL A 482 28.26 -3.29 5.01
N ASP A 483 28.77 -3.90 3.94
CA ASP A 483 28.13 -3.88 2.64
C ASP A 483 27.25 -5.12 2.47
N ILE A 484 25.94 -4.91 2.39
CA ILE A 484 24.96 -5.98 2.23
C ILE A 484 24.57 -6.06 0.76
N LYS A 485 24.91 -7.16 0.13
CA LYS A 485 24.41 -7.46 -1.22
C LYS A 485 22.91 -7.73 -1.19
N ILE A 486 22.19 -7.27 -2.19
CA ILE A 486 20.77 -7.55 -2.39
C ILE A 486 20.64 -8.51 -3.55
N GLY A 487 19.95 -9.61 -3.33
CA GLY A 487 19.71 -10.62 -4.35
C GLY A 487 18.97 -10.05 -5.55
N MET A 488 19.10 -10.70 -6.68
CA MET A 488 18.35 -10.37 -7.87
C MET A 488 16.85 -10.61 -7.64
N ALA A 489 16.02 -9.69 -8.13
CA ALA A 489 14.59 -9.89 -8.22
C ALA A 489 14.09 -9.45 -9.59
N PHE A 490 13.11 -10.18 -10.08
CA PHE A 490 12.32 -9.77 -11.22
C PHE A 490 10.86 -10.17 -11.02
N SER A 491 9.99 -9.48 -11.68
CA SER A 491 8.60 -9.87 -11.83
C SER A 491 8.27 -10.06 -13.30
N ILE A 492 7.24 -10.83 -13.54
CA ILE A 492 6.63 -10.93 -14.87
C ILE A 492 5.25 -10.29 -14.80
N GLU A 493 4.91 -9.54 -15.84
CA GLU A 493 3.63 -8.86 -16.00
C GLU A 493 3.07 -9.11 -17.38
N TYR A 494 1.78 -8.95 -17.54
CA TYR A 494 1.13 -9.04 -18.85
C TYR A 494 0.08 -7.95 -18.99
N LYS A 495 -0.33 -7.71 -20.22
CA LYS A 495 -1.53 -6.95 -20.53
C LYS A 495 -2.63 -7.94 -20.93
N ASP A 496 -3.84 -7.63 -20.63
CA ASP A 496 -4.98 -8.51 -20.92
C ASP A 496 -5.05 -8.96 -22.39
N TYR A 497 -4.59 -8.10 -23.31
CA TYR A 497 -4.55 -8.40 -24.73
C TYR A 497 -3.38 -9.30 -25.12
N ASP A 498 -2.39 -9.51 -24.25
CA ASP A 498 -1.27 -10.42 -24.50
C ASP A 498 -1.61 -11.88 -24.16
N VAL A 499 -2.80 -12.12 -23.58
CA VAL A 499 -3.27 -13.44 -23.18
C VAL A 499 -4.33 -13.93 -24.18
N TRP A 500 -4.01 -15.01 -24.88
CA TRP A 500 -4.86 -15.68 -25.86
C TRP A 500 -5.41 -16.99 -25.30
N ALA A 501 -6.15 -17.78 -26.09
CA ALA A 501 -6.69 -19.04 -25.64
C ALA A 501 -5.59 -20.06 -25.25
N THR A 502 -4.54 -20.18 -26.07
CA THR A 502 -3.49 -21.21 -25.89
C THR A 502 -2.09 -20.64 -25.69
N LYS A 503 -1.93 -19.32 -25.71
CA LYS A 503 -0.63 -18.66 -25.52
C LYS A 503 -0.78 -17.34 -24.79
N ALA A 504 0.29 -16.93 -24.13
CA ALA A 504 0.38 -15.60 -23.52
C ALA A 504 1.79 -15.03 -23.67
N THR A 505 1.86 -13.71 -23.77
CA THR A 505 3.14 -12.98 -23.71
C THR A 505 3.25 -12.26 -22.38
N VAL A 506 4.28 -12.59 -21.62
CA VAL A 506 4.62 -11.93 -20.37
C VAL A 506 5.88 -11.12 -20.52
N LYS A 507 5.91 -9.95 -19.89
CA LYS A 507 7.04 -9.02 -19.90
C LYS A 507 7.82 -9.09 -18.60
N VAL A 508 9.13 -9.13 -18.71
CA VAL A 508 10.05 -9.11 -17.56
C VAL A 508 10.22 -7.70 -17.05
N ASN A 509 10.00 -7.53 -15.76
CA ASN A 509 10.24 -6.29 -15.03
C ASN A 509 11.32 -6.51 -13.96
N ALA A 510 12.30 -5.64 -13.90
CA ALA A 510 13.33 -5.65 -12.86
C ALA A 510 13.83 -4.23 -12.63
N LYS A 511 14.25 -3.93 -11.40
CA LYS A 511 14.76 -2.60 -11.03
C LYS A 511 16.03 -2.22 -11.76
N VAL A 512 16.85 -3.20 -12.11
CA VAL A 512 18.13 -3.01 -12.80
C VAL A 512 18.01 -3.59 -14.20
N ALA A 513 18.44 -2.83 -15.19
CA ALA A 513 18.41 -3.26 -16.60
C ALA A 513 19.19 -4.57 -16.81
N ASP A 514 20.36 -4.71 -16.17
CA ASP A 514 21.18 -5.92 -16.24
C ASP A 514 20.46 -7.16 -15.71
N PHE A 515 19.56 -7.01 -14.73
CA PHE A 515 18.75 -8.12 -14.24
C PHE A 515 17.79 -8.64 -15.30
N LYS A 516 17.23 -7.76 -16.15
CA LYS A 516 16.43 -8.18 -17.30
C LYS A 516 17.24 -9.01 -18.28
N ASN A 517 18.49 -8.60 -18.54
CA ASN A 517 19.41 -9.35 -19.41
C ASN A 517 19.74 -10.73 -18.82
N ILE A 518 19.98 -10.81 -17.50
CA ILE A 518 20.21 -12.09 -16.80
C ILE A 518 18.98 -12.99 -16.95
N VAL A 519 17.76 -12.46 -16.76
CA VAL A 519 16.52 -13.24 -16.97
C VAL A 519 16.45 -13.78 -18.39
N MET A 520 16.76 -12.98 -19.40
CA MET A 520 16.68 -13.42 -20.80
C MET A 520 17.75 -14.48 -21.16
N ASN A 521 18.91 -14.42 -20.54
CA ASN A 521 20.05 -15.28 -20.89
C ASN A 521 20.13 -16.56 -20.05
N ASN A 522 19.77 -16.49 -18.77
CA ASN A 522 20.05 -17.54 -17.78
C ASN A 522 18.77 -18.26 -17.31
N VAL A 523 17.79 -18.42 -18.20
CA VAL A 523 16.58 -19.19 -17.90
C VAL A 523 16.96 -20.62 -17.57
N LYS A 524 16.65 -21.07 -16.36
CA LYS A 524 16.81 -22.45 -15.93
C LYS A 524 15.61 -23.31 -16.34
N ALA A 525 14.42 -22.82 -16.13
CA ALA A 525 13.19 -23.51 -16.48
C ALA A 525 11.99 -22.55 -16.57
N VAL A 526 11.04 -22.90 -17.41
CA VAL A 526 9.72 -22.29 -17.45
C VAL A 526 8.70 -23.39 -17.11
N TYR A 527 7.73 -23.06 -16.28
CA TYR A 527 6.67 -23.97 -15.86
C TYR A 527 5.30 -23.39 -16.21
N VAL A 528 4.41 -24.26 -16.62
CA VAL A 528 2.98 -23.99 -16.78
C VAL A 528 2.22 -24.96 -15.88
N ASN A 529 1.41 -24.44 -14.97
CA ASN A 529 0.60 -25.23 -14.02
C ASN A 529 1.45 -26.28 -13.26
N GLY A 530 2.67 -25.89 -12.90
CA GLY A 530 3.61 -26.76 -12.18
C GLY A 530 4.41 -27.74 -13.05
N ALA A 531 4.10 -27.90 -14.32
CA ALA A 531 4.84 -28.74 -15.26
C ALA A 531 5.88 -27.94 -16.05
N ALA A 532 7.11 -28.42 -16.14
CA ALA A 532 8.15 -27.80 -16.95
C ALA A 532 7.78 -27.85 -18.44
N THR A 533 8.02 -26.75 -19.14
CA THR A 533 7.75 -26.63 -20.57
C THR A 533 8.93 -26.06 -21.34
N THR A 534 9.11 -26.49 -22.56
CA THR A 534 10.01 -25.89 -23.55
C THR A 534 9.22 -25.11 -24.62
N ASN A 535 7.88 -25.10 -24.52
CA ASN A 535 7.02 -24.47 -25.50
C ASN A 535 6.91 -22.96 -25.23
N TYR A 536 8.03 -22.27 -25.35
CA TYR A 536 8.09 -20.82 -25.23
C TYR A 536 9.17 -20.23 -26.14
N THR A 537 8.98 -18.96 -26.50
CA THR A 537 9.99 -18.15 -27.20
C THR A 537 10.35 -16.93 -26.38
N LYS A 538 11.55 -16.39 -26.59
CA LYS A 538 12.07 -15.20 -25.91
C LYS A 538 12.34 -14.09 -26.93
N ASP A 539 11.91 -12.88 -26.59
CA ASP A 539 12.35 -11.66 -27.28
C ASP A 539 13.18 -10.82 -26.31
N ALA A 540 14.50 -10.88 -26.49
CA ALA A 540 15.45 -10.14 -25.65
C ALA A 540 15.37 -8.62 -25.85
N SER A 541 14.93 -8.14 -27.01
CA SER A 541 14.82 -6.71 -27.31
C SER A 541 13.70 -6.05 -26.52
N ASN A 542 12.60 -6.78 -26.29
CA ASN A 542 11.43 -6.32 -25.57
C ASN A 542 11.33 -6.90 -24.15
N TYR A 543 12.24 -7.81 -23.79
CA TYR A 543 12.25 -8.55 -22.51
C TYR A 543 10.95 -9.32 -22.29
N THR A 544 10.50 -10.07 -23.30
CA THR A 544 9.26 -10.84 -23.24
C THR A 544 9.47 -12.32 -23.44
N PHE A 545 8.56 -13.11 -22.84
CA PHE A 545 8.38 -14.53 -23.09
C PHE A 545 6.99 -14.75 -23.68
N THR A 546 6.92 -15.40 -24.83
CA THR A 546 5.66 -15.91 -25.36
C THR A 546 5.59 -17.41 -25.07
N ILE A 547 4.67 -17.78 -24.23
CA ILE A 547 4.48 -19.14 -23.72
C ILE A 547 3.24 -19.71 -24.39
N ALA A 548 3.37 -20.89 -25.00
CA ALA A 548 2.30 -21.58 -25.70
C ALA A 548 1.93 -22.90 -25.00
N GLY A 549 0.82 -23.51 -25.43
CA GLY A 549 0.29 -24.74 -24.84
C GLY A 549 -0.44 -24.49 -23.51
N LEU A 550 -0.97 -23.30 -23.31
CA LEU A 550 -1.82 -22.97 -22.17
C LEU A 550 -3.19 -23.64 -22.32
N THR A 551 -3.82 -23.94 -21.19
CA THR A 551 -5.18 -24.49 -21.17
C THR A 551 -6.19 -23.37 -21.37
N PRO A 552 -7.07 -23.44 -22.38
CA PRO A 552 -8.04 -22.39 -22.65
C PRO A 552 -9.11 -22.25 -21.57
N GLY A 553 -9.56 -21.02 -21.34
CA GLY A 553 -10.73 -20.70 -20.51
C GLY A 553 -10.53 -20.88 -19.01
N VAL A 554 -9.28 -21.04 -18.55
CA VAL A 554 -8.95 -21.24 -17.14
C VAL A 554 -7.76 -20.37 -16.74
N SER A 555 -7.56 -20.27 -15.44
CA SER A 555 -6.33 -19.67 -14.91
C SER A 555 -5.16 -20.61 -15.12
N ASN A 556 -4.07 -20.09 -15.66
CA ASN A 556 -2.82 -20.81 -15.84
C ASN A 556 -1.74 -20.13 -15.00
N ASP A 557 -1.01 -20.92 -14.23
CA ASP A 557 0.11 -20.45 -13.42
C ASP A 557 1.40 -20.54 -14.24
N ILE A 558 2.02 -19.42 -14.48
CA ILE A 558 3.32 -19.32 -15.16
C ILE A 558 4.40 -19.08 -14.11
N LYS A 559 5.44 -19.89 -14.13
CA LYS A 559 6.62 -19.72 -13.28
C LYS A 559 7.87 -19.73 -14.14
N ILE A 560 8.67 -18.69 -14.00
CA ILE A 560 10.00 -18.59 -14.65
C ILE A 560 11.06 -18.68 -13.56
N VAL A 561 12.00 -19.60 -13.73
CA VAL A 561 13.16 -19.81 -12.87
C VAL A 561 14.41 -19.44 -13.64
N VAL A 562 15.22 -18.59 -13.07
CA VAL A 562 16.51 -18.18 -13.63
C VAL A 562 17.63 -18.41 -12.61
N THR A 563 18.86 -18.52 -13.07
CA THR A 563 20.03 -18.56 -12.22
C THR A 563 20.72 -17.21 -12.29
N ASP A 564 20.91 -16.54 -11.16
CA ASP A 564 21.63 -15.26 -11.12
C ASP A 564 23.16 -15.46 -11.27
N ASN A 565 23.91 -14.36 -11.25
CA ASN A 565 25.37 -14.40 -11.41
C ASN A 565 26.11 -15.00 -10.20
N ASP A 566 25.44 -15.08 -9.05
CA ASP A 566 25.99 -15.71 -7.84
C ASP A 566 25.68 -17.24 -7.79
N GLY A 567 24.86 -17.73 -8.72
CA GLY A 567 24.42 -19.13 -8.80
C GLY A 567 23.12 -19.41 -8.06
N ASP A 568 22.46 -18.39 -7.51
CA ASP A 568 21.20 -18.52 -6.81
C ASP A 568 20.03 -18.61 -7.80
N GLU A 569 19.02 -19.40 -7.43
CA GLU A 569 17.78 -19.47 -8.19
C GLU A 569 16.85 -18.32 -7.81
N VAL A 570 16.43 -17.58 -8.82
CA VAL A 570 15.44 -16.49 -8.68
C VAL A 570 14.18 -16.88 -9.44
N VAL A 571 13.06 -16.73 -8.78
CA VAL A 571 11.76 -17.21 -9.28
C VAL A 571 10.78 -16.05 -9.37
N SER A 572 10.05 -16.01 -10.48
CA SER A 572 8.87 -15.17 -10.61
C SER A 572 7.69 -16.00 -11.08
N THR A 573 6.53 -15.73 -10.50
CA THR A 573 5.27 -16.42 -10.82
C THR A 573 4.18 -15.42 -11.12
N ILE A 574 3.28 -15.79 -12.04
CA ILE A 574 2.07 -15.04 -12.33
C ILE A 574 0.95 -15.99 -12.74
N ALA A 575 -0.23 -15.72 -12.27
CA ALA A 575 -1.43 -16.37 -12.73
C ALA A 575 -2.10 -15.53 -13.82
N LEU A 576 -2.51 -16.14 -14.91
CA LEU A 576 -3.21 -15.47 -16.00
C LEU A 576 -4.38 -16.33 -16.48
N ALA A 577 -5.51 -15.68 -16.73
CA ALA A 577 -6.71 -16.32 -17.25
C ALA A 577 -6.72 -16.24 -18.78
N THR A 578 -6.63 -17.40 -19.43
CA THR A 578 -6.69 -17.50 -20.90
C THR A 578 -8.10 -17.27 -21.43
N GLU A 579 -8.19 -16.84 -22.68
CA GLU A 579 -9.45 -16.82 -23.43
C GLU A 579 -9.97 -18.27 -23.56
N ALA A 580 -11.28 -18.43 -23.62
CA ALA A 580 -11.86 -19.72 -23.95
C ALA A 580 -11.53 -20.11 -25.40
N ALA A 581 -11.44 -21.39 -25.68
CA ALA A 581 -11.41 -21.89 -27.07
C ALA A 581 -12.86 -22.06 -27.57
N ALA A 582 -13.57 -20.94 -27.66
CA ALA A 582 -14.97 -20.92 -28.03
C ALA A 582 -15.17 -21.30 -29.51
N GLN A 583 -16.23 -21.99 -29.79
CA GLN A 583 -16.64 -22.35 -31.15
C GLN A 583 -17.88 -21.56 -31.57
N VAL A 584 -18.12 -21.47 -32.84
CA VAL A 584 -19.40 -20.97 -33.37
C VAL A 584 -20.52 -21.93 -33.07
N ALA A 585 -21.70 -21.44 -32.80
CA ALA A 585 -22.87 -22.28 -32.67
C ALA A 585 -23.26 -22.88 -34.03
N ASN A 586 -23.81 -24.10 -34.02
CA ASN A 586 -24.31 -24.80 -35.22
C ASN A 586 -23.30 -24.81 -36.39
N GLY A 587 -21.98 -24.99 -36.07
CA GLY A 587 -20.93 -25.00 -37.09
C GLY A 587 -21.03 -26.15 -38.11
N GLY A 588 -21.69 -27.26 -37.77
CA GLY A 588 -22.02 -28.38 -38.66
C GLY A 588 -23.37 -28.25 -39.36
N PHE A 589 -24.06 -27.10 -39.20
CA PHE A 589 -25.35 -26.83 -39.85
C PHE A 589 -26.44 -27.92 -39.75
N GLU A 590 -26.48 -28.63 -38.63
CA GLU A 590 -27.47 -29.71 -38.41
C GLU A 590 -28.83 -29.17 -38.02
N ASP A 591 -28.86 -28.02 -37.36
CA ASP A 591 -30.07 -27.43 -36.81
C ASP A 591 -30.62 -26.32 -37.72
N TRP A 592 -31.85 -26.53 -38.20
CA TRP A 592 -32.53 -25.60 -39.08
C TRP A 592 -33.98 -25.38 -38.61
N GLU A 593 -34.39 -24.14 -38.61
CA GLU A 593 -35.78 -23.75 -38.38
C GLU A 593 -36.52 -23.61 -39.70
N THR A 594 -37.80 -24.03 -39.67
CA THR A 594 -38.69 -23.89 -40.79
C THR A 594 -39.55 -22.66 -40.69
N TYR A 595 -39.50 -21.86 -41.69
CA TYR A 595 -40.29 -20.63 -41.82
C TYR A 595 -41.27 -20.80 -42.97
N VAL A 596 -42.40 -20.11 -42.93
CA VAL A 596 -43.43 -20.14 -43.97
C VAL A 596 -43.51 -18.79 -44.64
N TRP A 597 -43.22 -18.77 -45.93
CA TRP A 597 -43.47 -17.59 -46.75
C TRP A 597 -44.85 -17.74 -47.41
N ASN A 598 -45.73 -16.77 -47.08
CA ASN A 598 -47.10 -16.72 -47.61
C ASN A 598 -47.16 -15.77 -48.80
N TYR A 599 -47.52 -16.26 -49.92
CA TYR A 599 -47.73 -15.45 -51.09
C TYR A 599 -49.24 -15.21 -51.28
N THR A 600 -49.65 -13.95 -51.44
CA THR A 600 -51.04 -13.51 -51.40
C THR A 600 -51.54 -12.84 -52.68
N GLN A 601 -50.77 -12.97 -53.76
CA GLN A 601 -51.19 -12.44 -55.04
C GLN A 601 -52.44 -13.22 -55.59
N VAL A 602 -52.68 -13.30 -56.84
CA VAL A 602 -53.90 -13.89 -57.40
C VAL A 602 -54.12 -15.36 -56.99
N VAL A 603 -52.99 -16.08 -56.76
CA VAL A 603 -53.07 -17.41 -56.16
C VAL A 603 -52.51 -17.29 -54.78
N LYS A 604 -53.23 -17.73 -53.78
CA LYS A 604 -52.80 -17.79 -52.41
C LYS A 604 -52.15 -19.14 -52.16
N GLY A 605 -51.01 -19.13 -51.51
CA GLY A 605 -50.30 -20.34 -51.09
C GLY A 605 -49.17 -20.05 -50.13
N SER A 606 -48.46 -21.05 -49.72
CA SER A 606 -47.29 -20.92 -48.86
C SER A 606 -46.19 -21.86 -49.29
N MET A 607 -44.98 -21.47 -49.04
CA MET A 607 -43.83 -22.40 -49.15
C MET A 607 -42.98 -22.29 -47.87
N ASN A 608 -42.34 -23.40 -47.58
CA ASN A 608 -41.36 -23.42 -46.52
C ASN A 608 -40.01 -22.95 -47.03
N TYR A 609 -39.34 -22.15 -46.20
CA TYR A 609 -37.93 -21.90 -46.36
C TYR A 609 -37.25 -22.15 -45.03
N TYR A 610 -35.94 -22.21 -45.02
CA TYR A 610 -35.21 -22.68 -43.86
C TYR A 610 -34.10 -21.68 -43.54
N LYS A 611 -33.84 -21.49 -42.23
CA LYS A 611 -32.70 -20.73 -41.71
C LYS A 611 -32.02 -21.57 -40.66
N PRO A 612 -30.71 -21.41 -40.41
CA PRO A 612 -30.06 -22.04 -39.28
C PRO A 612 -30.79 -21.71 -37.97
N ALA A 613 -30.97 -22.72 -37.12
CA ALA A 613 -31.79 -22.68 -35.92
C ALA A 613 -30.97 -22.22 -34.72
N ASP A 614 -30.29 -21.07 -34.82
CA ASP A 614 -29.46 -20.54 -33.74
C ASP A 614 -29.42 -19.00 -33.78
N ALA A 615 -28.85 -18.39 -32.73
CA ALA A 615 -28.78 -16.94 -32.63
C ALA A 615 -27.61 -16.31 -33.39
N TRP A 616 -26.69 -17.12 -33.94
CA TRP A 616 -25.47 -16.66 -34.58
C TRP A 616 -25.64 -16.44 -36.07
N TRP A 617 -26.13 -17.48 -36.77
CA TRP A 617 -26.21 -17.50 -38.24
C TRP A 617 -27.51 -16.89 -38.76
N ASP A 618 -27.37 -16.19 -39.84
CA ASP A 618 -28.49 -15.73 -40.65
C ASP A 618 -28.07 -15.75 -42.13
N SER A 619 -29.03 -15.59 -43.00
CA SER A 619 -28.81 -15.66 -44.43
C SER A 619 -29.75 -14.74 -45.18
N ASN A 620 -29.38 -14.43 -46.40
CA ASN A 620 -30.23 -13.66 -47.29
C ASN A 620 -31.24 -14.56 -48.05
N THR A 621 -31.60 -15.70 -47.45
CA THR A 621 -32.40 -16.71 -48.12
C THR A 621 -33.73 -16.18 -48.69
N THR A 622 -34.33 -15.19 -48.06
CA THR A 622 -35.61 -14.59 -48.48
C THR A 622 -35.46 -13.59 -49.63
N ASN A 623 -34.28 -13.10 -49.95
CA ASN A 623 -34.05 -12.03 -50.94
C ASN A 623 -34.49 -12.39 -52.36
N SER A 624 -34.48 -13.64 -52.69
CA SER A 624 -34.97 -14.22 -53.97
C SER A 624 -36.40 -14.71 -53.96
N LEU A 625 -37.11 -14.59 -52.85
CA LEU A 625 -38.51 -14.97 -52.78
C LEU A 625 -39.38 -13.87 -53.44
N VAL A 626 -39.88 -14.14 -54.59
CA VAL A 626 -40.64 -13.18 -55.40
C VAL A 626 -41.97 -13.79 -55.78
N SER A 627 -43.07 -13.08 -55.54
CA SER A 627 -44.35 -13.31 -56.16
C SER A 627 -44.59 -12.31 -57.27
N SER A 628 -44.84 -12.75 -58.49
CA SER A 628 -45.14 -11.91 -59.65
C SER A 628 -46.44 -12.27 -60.23
N PHE A 629 -47.21 -11.23 -60.65
CA PHE A 629 -48.45 -11.37 -61.35
C PHE A 629 -48.35 -10.71 -62.74
N THR A 630 -48.84 -11.42 -63.78
CA THR A 630 -49.10 -10.83 -65.05
C THR A 630 -50.53 -11.18 -65.44
N ALA A 631 -51.17 -10.36 -66.30
CA ALA A 631 -52.56 -10.53 -66.75
C ALA A 631 -52.83 -11.90 -67.43
N ALA A 632 -51.80 -12.57 -67.91
CA ALA A 632 -51.87 -13.84 -68.61
C ALA A 632 -51.45 -15.07 -67.75
N TYR A 633 -50.62 -14.87 -66.78
CA TYR A 633 -50.04 -15.97 -66.00
C TYR A 633 -49.65 -15.50 -64.60
N THR A 634 -49.94 -16.32 -63.61
CA THR A 634 -49.47 -16.09 -62.24
C THR A 634 -48.26 -16.94 -61.99
N TYR A 635 -47.17 -16.31 -61.68
CA TYR A 635 -45.89 -16.99 -61.42
C TYR A 635 -45.41 -16.75 -60.01
N PHE A 636 -44.95 -17.80 -59.37
CA PHE A 636 -44.20 -17.69 -58.10
C PHE A 636 -42.76 -18.06 -58.39
N LYS A 637 -41.87 -17.19 -58.11
CA LYS A 637 -40.45 -17.39 -58.35
C LYS A 637 -39.79 -17.47 -56.96
N CYS A 638 -39.66 -18.68 -56.49
CA CYS A 638 -39.27 -18.94 -55.13
C CYS A 638 -38.17 -19.95 -55.12
N PHE A 639 -36.96 -19.50 -54.98
CA PHE A 639 -35.81 -20.35 -54.75
C PHE A 639 -35.02 -19.77 -53.60
N PRO A 640 -34.98 -20.36 -52.44
CA PRO A 640 -34.18 -19.89 -51.31
C PRO A 640 -32.71 -19.81 -51.69
N LEU A 641 -32.08 -18.70 -51.47
CA LEU A 641 -30.66 -18.53 -51.76
C LEU A 641 -29.77 -19.38 -50.87
N VAL A 642 -30.22 -19.64 -49.65
CA VAL A 642 -29.54 -20.47 -48.66
C VAL A 642 -30.53 -21.43 -48.04
N HIS A 643 -30.17 -22.70 -48.01
CA HIS A 643 -30.97 -23.78 -47.38
C HIS A 643 -30.06 -24.89 -46.92
N TYR A 644 -30.58 -25.88 -46.22
CA TYR A 644 -29.78 -27.09 -45.93
C TYR A 644 -29.73 -28.03 -47.16
N SER A 645 -28.62 -28.73 -47.30
CA SER A 645 -28.43 -29.86 -48.16
C SER A 645 -28.38 -31.14 -47.33
N THR A 646 -28.84 -32.26 -47.84
CA THR A 646 -28.61 -33.60 -47.26
C THR A 646 -27.28 -34.22 -47.72
N ASP A 647 -26.58 -33.56 -48.62
CA ASP A 647 -25.18 -33.82 -48.94
C ASP A 647 -24.34 -33.03 -47.92
N SER A 648 -23.68 -33.74 -47.03
CA SER A 648 -22.94 -33.22 -45.89
C SER A 648 -21.60 -33.91 -45.73
N HIS A 649 -20.60 -33.21 -45.23
CA HIS A 649 -19.30 -33.80 -44.88
C HIS A 649 -19.46 -34.67 -43.61
N SER A 650 -20.13 -34.15 -42.62
CA SER A 650 -20.48 -34.95 -41.43
C SER A 650 -21.96 -34.76 -41.08
N GLY A 651 -22.48 -35.56 -40.15
CA GLY A 651 -23.88 -35.50 -39.75
C GLY A 651 -24.87 -35.79 -40.86
N ASN A 652 -25.95 -35.01 -40.96
CA ASN A 652 -27.05 -35.23 -41.93
C ASN A 652 -27.35 -34.02 -42.82
N LYS A 653 -26.77 -32.86 -42.52
CA LYS A 653 -27.05 -31.63 -43.25
C LYS A 653 -25.78 -30.76 -43.37
N SER A 654 -25.74 -30.01 -44.43
CA SER A 654 -24.79 -28.94 -44.66
C SER A 654 -25.55 -27.68 -45.09
N ALA A 655 -24.89 -26.52 -45.10
CA ALA A 655 -25.48 -25.29 -45.65
C ALA A 655 -25.18 -25.17 -47.14
N GLN A 656 -26.21 -25.05 -47.96
CA GLN A 656 -26.09 -24.82 -49.40
C GLN A 656 -26.45 -23.37 -49.74
N LEU A 657 -25.55 -22.70 -50.45
CA LEU A 657 -25.68 -21.34 -50.94
C LEU A 657 -25.71 -21.39 -52.45
N THR A 658 -26.61 -20.68 -53.06
CA THR A 658 -26.83 -20.77 -54.51
C THR A 658 -26.94 -19.37 -55.14
N VAL A 659 -26.39 -19.20 -56.32
CA VAL A 659 -26.60 -18.04 -57.13
C VAL A 659 -27.82 -18.25 -58.04
N VAL A 660 -28.80 -17.40 -57.90
CA VAL A 660 -30.11 -17.58 -58.56
C VAL A 660 -30.50 -16.37 -59.39
N ASN A 661 -30.95 -16.58 -60.60
CA ASN A 661 -31.68 -15.55 -61.37
C ASN A 661 -33.18 -15.73 -61.19
N VAL A 662 -33.83 -14.77 -60.61
CA VAL A 662 -35.26 -14.71 -60.51
C VAL A 662 -35.76 -13.86 -61.64
N GLY A 663 -36.05 -14.51 -62.79
CA GLY A 663 -36.38 -13.79 -64.06
C GLY A 663 -37.56 -12.83 -64.00
N GLY A 664 -37.66 -11.93 -64.96
CA GLY A 664 -38.75 -10.91 -65.06
C GLY A 664 -40.15 -11.48 -65.20
N ALA A 665 -41.16 -10.60 -65.11
CA ALA A 665 -42.60 -10.96 -65.05
C ALA A 665 -43.12 -11.68 -66.26
N ASN A 666 -42.38 -11.63 -67.37
CA ASN A 666 -42.80 -12.27 -68.64
C ASN A 666 -42.00 -13.53 -68.94
N SER A 667 -42.56 -14.51 -69.50
CA SER A 667 -42.06 -15.83 -69.82
C SER A 667 -40.72 -15.88 -70.61
N THR A 668 -40.26 -14.76 -71.11
CA THR A 668 -38.93 -14.65 -71.71
C THR A 668 -37.87 -14.57 -70.61
N ILE A 669 -37.35 -15.63 -70.32
CA ILE A 669 -36.29 -15.82 -69.40
C ILE A 669 -35.06 -15.09 -69.89
N ALA A 670 -34.44 -14.45 -68.96
CA ALA A 670 -33.04 -14.50 -68.96
C ALA A 670 -32.28 -13.25 -69.23
N THR A 671 -32.83 -12.24 -69.73
CA THR A 671 -32.06 -11.00 -69.96
C THR A 671 -32.42 -9.84 -69.05
N THR A 672 -33.50 -9.94 -68.29
CA THR A 672 -34.00 -8.86 -67.41
C THR A 672 -34.30 -9.28 -65.98
N GLY A 673 -33.97 -10.49 -65.58
CA GLY A 673 -34.12 -10.94 -64.20
C GLY A 673 -33.00 -10.43 -63.28
N SER A 674 -33.30 -10.32 -62.01
CA SER A 674 -32.24 -9.97 -61.04
C SER A 674 -31.50 -11.21 -60.58
N TRP A 675 -30.20 -11.13 -60.57
CA TRP A 675 -29.36 -12.11 -59.96
C TRP A 675 -29.24 -11.86 -58.48
N HIS A 676 -29.37 -12.94 -57.68
CA HIS A 676 -29.20 -12.92 -56.26
C HIS A 676 -28.14 -13.96 -55.89
N VAL A 677 -27.19 -13.53 -55.06
CA VAL A 677 -26.13 -14.40 -54.54
C VAL A 677 -26.50 -14.88 -53.16
N GLY A 678 -26.44 -16.19 -52.93
CA GLY A 678 -26.62 -16.75 -51.61
C GLY A 678 -25.46 -16.34 -50.66
N GLU A 679 -25.85 -15.82 -49.54
CA GLU A 679 -24.93 -15.40 -48.48
C GLU A 679 -25.39 -15.93 -47.14
N LEU A 680 -24.50 -16.61 -46.43
CA LEU A 680 -24.63 -17.09 -45.06
C LEU A 680 -23.62 -16.37 -44.22
N PHE A 681 -24.07 -15.81 -43.10
CA PHE A 681 -23.16 -14.98 -42.27
C PHE A 681 -23.56 -14.99 -40.79
N ILE A 682 -22.60 -14.68 -39.95
CA ILE A 682 -22.86 -14.39 -38.54
C ILE A 682 -23.38 -12.97 -38.40
N GLY A 683 -24.62 -12.82 -37.91
CA GLY A 683 -25.30 -11.56 -37.77
C GLY A 683 -26.80 -11.69 -37.92
N LYS A 684 -27.49 -10.61 -38.25
CA LYS A 684 -28.93 -10.60 -38.52
C LYS A 684 -29.28 -9.84 -39.79
N GLY A 685 -30.27 -10.32 -40.51
CA GLY A 685 -30.91 -9.62 -41.62
C GLY A 685 -32.38 -9.33 -41.30
N ASN A 686 -32.96 -8.43 -42.07
CA ASN A 686 -34.41 -8.36 -42.12
C ASN A 686 -34.93 -9.53 -42.98
N ASP A 687 -36.14 -9.93 -42.88
CA ASP A 687 -36.70 -10.98 -43.72
C ASP A 687 -37.30 -10.41 -45.04
N GLY A 688 -36.66 -9.36 -45.57
CA GLY A 688 -37.06 -8.74 -46.84
C GLY A 688 -36.99 -9.70 -47.99
N ASN A 689 -37.98 -9.64 -48.87
CA ASN A 689 -38.06 -10.43 -50.11
C ASN A 689 -38.00 -9.53 -51.35
N ASN A 690 -37.97 -10.14 -52.49
CA ASN A 690 -37.98 -9.41 -53.80
C ASN A 690 -36.89 -8.35 -53.95
N GLY A 691 -35.70 -8.61 -53.38
CA GLY A 691 -34.59 -7.65 -53.41
C GLY A 691 -34.57 -6.65 -52.24
N ASP A 692 -35.58 -6.65 -51.38
CA ASP A 692 -35.67 -5.73 -50.22
C ASP A 692 -34.93 -6.23 -48.97
N TRP A 693 -34.21 -7.34 -49.08
CA TRP A 693 -33.41 -7.87 -47.99
C TRP A 693 -32.21 -6.94 -47.68
N SER A 694 -32.00 -6.69 -46.43
CA SER A 694 -30.82 -5.97 -45.96
C SER A 694 -30.29 -6.58 -44.66
N ARG A 695 -28.99 -6.49 -44.49
CA ARG A 695 -28.35 -6.88 -43.26
C ARG A 695 -28.61 -5.83 -42.17
N THR A 696 -29.12 -6.23 -41.03
CA THR A 696 -29.46 -5.34 -39.90
C THR A 696 -28.35 -5.29 -38.86
N SER A 697 -27.59 -6.40 -38.72
CA SER A 697 -26.36 -6.43 -37.89
C SER A 697 -25.35 -7.40 -38.47
N THR A 698 -24.08 -7.17 -38.13
CA THR A 698 -22.97 -8.03 -38.50
C THR A 698 -22.28 -8.49 -37.24
N GLY A 699 -21.92 -9.77 -37.20
CA GLY A 699 -21.16 -10.39 -36.11
C GLY A 699 -22.02 -10.80 -34.91
N HIS A 700 -21.43 -11.57 -34.05
CA HIS A 700 -21.93 -12.02 -32.77
C HIS A 700 -20.89 -11.80 -31.70
N SER A 701 -21.30 -11.56 -30.44
CA SER A 701 -20.41 -11.42 -29.29
C SER A 701 -19.45 -12.60 -29.18
N PHE A 702 -18.17 -12.33 -29.13
CA PHE A 702 -17.14 -13.36 -29.14
C PHE A 702 -15.84 -12.79 -28.58
N SER A 703 -15.32 -13.43 -27.52
CA SER A 703 -14.19 -12.91 -26.76
C SER A 703 -12.88 -13.67 -26.98
N SER A 704 -12.85 -14.62 -27.92
CA SER A 704 -11.69 -15.47 -28.18
C SER A 704 -10.98 -15.06 -29.48
N ARG A 705 -9.70 -15.34 -29.55
CA ARG A 705 -8.87 -15.06 -30.76
C ARG A 705 -8.36 -16.36 -31.35
N PRO A 706 -9.12 -17.02 -32.23
CA PRO A 706 -8.68 -18.22 -32.94
C PRO A 706 -7.50 -17.91 -33.87
N THR A 707 -6.66 -18.89 -34.15
CA THR A 707 -5.53 -18.78 -35.05
C THR A 707 -5.91 -19.03 -36.50
N SER A 708 -6.94 -19.86 -36.71
CA SER A 708 -7.48 -20.11 -38.06
C SER A 708 -8.97 -20.50 -38.01
N LEU A 709 -9.63 -20.31 -39.12
CA LEU A 709 -10.95 -20.86 -39.42
C LEU A 709 -10.73 -22.05 -40.32
N SER A 710 -11.24 -23.24 -39.95
CA SER A 710 -11.37 -24.37 -40.86
C SER A 710 -12.83 -24.66 -41.13
N PHE A 711 -13.13 -25.13 -42.32
CA PHE A 711 -14.45 -25.58 -42.74
C PHE A 711 -14.31 -26.55 -43.91
N TRP A 712 -15.28 -27.41 -44.11
CA TRP A 712 -15.39 -28.26 -45.26
C TRP A 712 -16.30 -27.63 -46.29
N TYR A 713 -15.96 -27.77 -47.59
CA TYR A 713 -16.76 -27.19 -48.65
C TYR A 713 -16.73 -28.03 -49.93
N GLU A 714 -17.81 -27.92 -50.71
CA GLU A 714 -17.89 -28.26 -52.12
C GLU A 714 -18.27 -26.98 -52.88
N TYR A 715 -17.79 -26.89 -54.12
CA TYR A 715 -18.12 -25.74 -54.97
C TYR A 715 -18.32 -26.14 -56.40
N ASP A 716 -19.43 -25.81 -56.99
CA ASP A 716 -19.75 -25.97 -58.39
C ASP A 716 -19.90 -24.59 -59.03
N PRO A 717 -18.82 -23.99 -59.47
CA PRO A 717 -18.83 -22.67 -60.15
C PRO A 717 -19.47 -22.77 -61.51
N TYR A 718 -20.14 -21.72 -61.88
CA TYR A 718 -20.57 -21.54 -63.25
C TYR A 718 -19.74 -20.43 -63.89
N ASP A 719 -19.12 -20.72 -65.07
CA ASP A 719 -18.38 -19.79 -65.88
C ASP A 719 -17.24 -19.06 -65.17
N SER A 720 -16.33 -19.59 -64.62
CA SER A 720 -15.21 -18.97 -63.92
C SER A 720 -15.58 -18.09 -62.68
N ASP A 721 -16.81 -18.28 -62.14
CA ASP A 721 -17.24 -17.61 -60.90
C ASP A 721 -16.42 -18.11 -59.67
N ALA A 722 -16.40 -17.34 -58.63
CA ALA A 722 -15.64 -17.67 -57.45
C ALA A 722 -16.49 -17.47 -56.18
N CYS A 723 -16.48 -18.45 -55.31
CA CYS A 723 -17.06 -18.30 -53.98
C CYS A 723 -16.12 -17.50 -53.05
N LEU A 724 -16.63 -17.08 -51.93
CA LEU A 724 -15.88 -16.36 -50.87
C LEU A 724 -16.19 -16.96 -49.53
N ALA A 725 -15.15 -17.15 -48.74
CA ALA A 725 -15.21 -17.35 -47.31
C ALA A 725 -14.40 -16.23 -46.61
N GLU A 726 -14.95 -15.62 -45.61
CA GLU A 726 -14.25 -14.56 -44.86
C GLU A 726 -14.52 -14.69 -43.37
N ILE A 727 -13.54 -14.32 -42.58
CA ILE A 727 -13.63 -14.15 -41.14
C ILE A 727 -13.03 -12.84 -40.71
N GLN A 728 -13.67 -12.19 -39.75
CA GLN A 728 -13.17 -11.00 -39.08
C GLN A 728 -13.37 -11.15 -37.59
N ILE A 729 -12.35 -10.85 -36.82
CA ILE A 729 -12.39 -10.70 -35.38
C ILE A 729 -12.30 -9.20 -35.08
N LEU A 730 -13.28 -8.70 -34.32
CA LEU A 730 -13.41 -7.28 -34.07
C LEU A 730 -13.25 -6.98 -32.57
N ALA A 731 -12.63 -5.85 -32.25
CA ALA A 731 -12.55 -5.32 -30.90
C ALA A 731 -13.87 -4.63 -30.49
N ALA A 732 -13.96 -4.23 -29.23
CA ALA A 732 -15.16 -3.58 -28.67
C ALA A 732 -15.50 -2.22 -29.33
N ASP A 733 -14.53 -1.54 -29.93
CA ASP A 733 -14.73 -0.31 -30.69
C ASP A 733 -15.14 -0.55 -32.15
N GLY A 734 -15.36 -1.81 -32.55
CA GLY A 734 -15.72 -2.20 -33.91
C GLY A 734 -14.54 -2.28 -34.89
N SER A 735 -13.33 -2.00 -34.46
CA SER A 735 -12.16 -2.16 -35.32
C SER A 735 -11.82 -3.63 -35.57
N VAL A 736 -11.49 -3.99 -36.81
CA VAL A 736 -11.03 -5.34 -37.16
C VAL A 736 -9.62 -5.53 -36.60
N ILE A 737 -9.42 -6.54 -35.76
CA ILE A 737 -8.12 -6.86 -35.16
C ILE A 737 -7.44 -8.05 -35.85
N GLY A 738 -8.23 -8.95 -36.42
CA GLY A 738 -7.76 -10.11 -37.16
C GLY A 738 -8.72 -10.45 -38.27
N SER A 739 -8.23 -10.89 -39.42
CA SER A 739 -9.06 -11.29 -40.55
C SER A 739 -8.38 -12.31 -41.43
N ALA A 740 -9.21 -13.07 -42.12
CA ALA A 740 -8.78 -13.92 -43.25
C ALA A 740 -9.89 -14.00 -44.29
N SER A 741 -9.54 -14.22 -45.53
CA SER A 741 -10.47 -14.54 -46.59
C SER A 741 -9.84 -15.48 -47.60
N ALA A 742 -10.64 -16.27 -48.21
CA ALA A 742 -10.27 -17.15 -49.30
C ALA A 742 -11.37 -17.18 -50.34
N SER A 743 -10.97 -17.41 -51.61
CA SER A 743 -11.85 -17.51 -52.74
C SER A 743 -11.46 -18.75 -53.55
N ALA A 744 -12.41 -19.55 -53.99
CA ALA A 744 -12.21 -20.68 -54.84
C ALA A 744 -13.03 -20.53 -56.13
N ASN A 745 -12.42 -20.75 -57.28
CA ASN A 745 -13.05 -20.64 -58.62
C ASN A 745 -12.97 -21.93 -59.45
N GLN A 746 -12.58 -23.02 -58.84
CA GLN A 746 -12.53 -24.32 -59.49
C GLN A 746 -13.66 -25.18 -58.90
N THR A 747 -14.11 -26.15 -59.70
CA THR A 747 -15.04 -27.17 -59.21
C THR A 747 -14.37 -28.00 -58.15
N VAL A 748 -15.02 -28.13 -57.03
CA VAL A 748 -14.67 -28.95 -55.85
C VAL A 748 -15.85 -29.89 -55.61
N SER A 749 -15.76 -31.11 -56.18
CA SER A 749 -16.83 -32.08 -56.23
C SER A 749 -16.80 -33.07 -55.07
N GLU A 750 -15.76 -33.03 -54.28
CA GLU A 750 -15.60 -33.87 -53.06
C GLU A 750 -15.37 -32.92 -51.87
N TRP A 751 -15.98 -33.26 -50.74
CA TRP A 751 -15.80 -32.48 -49.55
C TRP A 751 -14.32 -32.25 -49.26
N THR A 752 -13.90 -30.99 -49.23
CA THR A 752 -12.51 -30.55 -49.12
C THR A 752 -12.39 -29.59 -47.94
N GLU A 753 -11.40 -29.83 -47.08
CA GLU A 753 -11.13 -28.93 -45.99
C GLU A 753 -10.40 -27.68 -46.49
N ALA A 754 -10.89 -26.52 -46.10
CA ALA A 754 -10.20 -25.25 -46.20
C ALA A 754 -9.79 -24.77 -44.84
N VAL A 755 -8.52 -24.32 -44.72
CA VAL A 755 -7.99 -23.71 -43.47
C VAL A 755 -7.53 -22.31 -43.80
N LEU A 756 -8.14 -21.31 -43.16
CA LEU A 756 -7.84 -19.90 -43.33
C LEU A 756 -7.09 -19.40 -42.09
N PRO A 757 -5.77 -19.25 -42.15
CA PRO A 757 -5.02 -18.63 -41.05
C PRO A 757 -5.45 -17.16 -40.88
N ILE A 758 -5.79 -16.78 -39.66
CA ILE A 758 -6.23 -15.41 -39.33
C ILE A 758 -5.01 -14.54 -39.11
N ASN A 759 -4.91 -13.50 -39.90
CA ASN A 759 -3.86 -12.50 -39.75
C ASN A 759 -4.29 -11.40 -38.78
N TYR A 760 -3.67 -11.35 -37.59
CA TYR A 760 -3.91 -10.33 -36.60
C TYR A 760 -3.00 -9.13 -36.83
N THR A 761 -3.55 -8.03 -37.33
CA THR A 761 -2.83 -6.77 -37.58
C THR A 761 -2.81 -5.83 -36.36
N VAL A 762 -3.72 -6.06 -35.39
CA VAL A 762 -3.82 -5.30 -34.16
C VAL A 762 -3.73 -6.29 -32.99
N THR A 763 -2.60 -6.27 -32.28
CA THR A 763 -2.31 -7.21 -31.20
C THR A 763 -2.58 -6.67 -29.81
N ASN A 764 -2.83 -5.37 -29.67
CA ASN A 764 -3.03 -4.67 -28.40
C ASN A 764 -4.52 -4.45 -28.06
N LYS A 765 -5.41 -5.25 -28.65
CA LYS A 765 -6.85 -5.26 -28.34
C LYS A 765 -7.34 -6.70 -28.19
N LYS A 766 -8.38 -6.85 -27.38
CA LYS A 766 -9.12 -8.10 -27.25
C LYS A 766 -10.24 -8.21 -28.27
N ALA A 767 -10.60 -9.45 -28.60
CA ALA A 767 -11.79 -9.73 -29.37
C ALA A 767 -13.06 -9.40 -28.56
N ALA A 768 -14.06 -8.85 -29.21
CA ALA A 768 -15.40 -8.60 -28.66
C ALA A 768 -16.51 -9.14 -29.55
N SER A 769 -16.25 -9.33 -30.84
CA SER A 769 -17.17 -9.97 -31.75
C SER A 769 -16.45 -10.69 -32.88
N ILE A 770 -17.14 -11.66 -33.46
CA ILE A 770 -16.71 -12.43 -34.60
C ILE A 770 -17.73 -12.26 -35.72
N TYR A 771 -17.21 -12.11 -36.92
CA TYR A 771 -17.97 -12.15 -38.16
C TYR A 771 -17.39 -13.23 -39.07
N ILE A 772 -18.21 -14.10 -39.56
CA ILE A 772 -17.88 -15.08 -40.59
C ILE A 772 -18.96 -14.97 -41.69
N ALA A 773 -18.54 -15.00 -42.92
CA ALA A 773 -19.48 -15.06 -44.03
C ALA A 773 -18.99 -15.97 -45.15
N PHE A 774 -19.94 -16.62 -45.76
CA PHE A 774 -19.78 -17.40 -46.98
C PHE A 774 -20.66 -16.80 -48.08
N LYS A 775 -20.16 -16.72 -49.31
CA LYS A 775 -20.88 -16.26 -50.46
C LYS A 775 -20.69 -17.22 -51.62
N ALA A 776 -21.77 -17.60 -52.27
CA ALA A 776 -21.73 -18.47 -53.43
C ALA A 776 -21.04 -17.84 -54.68
N SER A 777 -20.91 -16.50 -54.67
CA SER A 777 -20.25 -15.77 -55.74
C SER A 777 -19.66 -14.43 -55.29
N THR A 778 -18.55 -14.02 -55.90
CA THR A 778 -17.97 -12.69 -55.78
C THR A 778 -18.17 -11.83 -57.03
N SER A 779 -18.77 -12.39 -58.08
CA SER A 779 -19.00 -11.71 -59.34
C SER A 779 -20.13 -10.66 -59.27
N SER A 780 -19.99 -9.58 -59.96
CA SER A 780 -21.04 -8.59 -60.18
C SER A 780 -21.92 -8.91 -61.38
N SER A 781 -21.50 -9.86 -62.23
CA SER A 781 -22.26 -10.32 -63.41
C SER A 781 -22.31 -11.84 -63.41
N HIS A 782 -23.50 -12.36 -63.66
CA HIS A 782 -23.73 -13.81 -63.66
C HIS A 782 -24.35 -14.29 -64.96
N SER A 783 -23.98 -15.48 -65.36
CA SER A 783 -24.67 -16.23 -66.39
C SER A 783 -25.22 -17.51 -65.81
N CYS A 784 -26.09 -18.19 -66.53
CA CYS A 784 -26.75 -19.38 -66.04
C CYS A 784 -26.47 -20.63 -66.82
N LYS A 785 -26.52 -21.75 -66.18
CA LYS A 785 -26.60 -23.04 -66.85
C LYS A 785 -27.96 -23.13 -67.59
N VAL A 786 -27.92 -23.19 -68.88
CA VAL A 786 -29.15 -23.43 -69.67
C VAL A 786 -29.64 -24.85 -69.42
N GLY A 787 -30.89 -24.99 -68.97
CA GLY A 787 -31.46 -26.30 -68.65
C GLY A 787 -30.98 -26.88 -67.32
N GLY A 788 -30.49 -26.05 -66.37
CA GLY A 788 -30.12 -26.45 -65.01
C GLY A 788 -31.33 -27.09 -64.28
N SER A 789 -31.12 -28.25 -63.68
CA SER A 789 -32.15 -28.90 -62.92
C SER A 789 -32.58 -28.07 -61.76
N TYR A 790 -33.83 -27.94 -61.62
CA TYR A 790 -34.53 -27.31 -60.54
C TYR A 790 -34.42 -28.15 -59.27
N LEU A 791 -33.91 -27.56 -58.22
CA LEU A 791 -33.97 -28.21 -56.94
C LEU A 791 -35.37 -28.04 -56.33
N GLU A 792 -36.12 -29.14 -56.28
CA GLU A 792 -37.38 -29.18 -55.59
C GLU A 792 -37.14 -29.12 -54.09
N ILE A 793 -37.30 -27.94 -53.49
CA ILE A 793 -37.27 -27.80 -52.04
C ILE A 793 -38.68 -28.06 -51.55
N ALA A 794 -38.83 -29.14 -50.85
CA ALA A 794 -39.94 -29.59 -50.05
C ALA A 794 -41.27 -28.89 -50.31
N GLY A 795 -42.05 -29.35 -51.25
CA GLY A 795 -43.41 -28.89 -51.54
C GLY A 795 -43.51 -27.59 -52.38
N ASN A 796 -42.42 -27.02 -52.79
CA ASN A 796 -42.41 -25.89 -53.65
C ASN A 796 -42.55 -26.33 -55.09
N ARG A 797 -43.76 -26.50 -55.51
CA ARG A 797 -44.01 -26.57 -56.93
C ARG A 797 -43.99 -25.21 -57.49
N ASN A 798 -42.89 -24.87 -57.94
CA ASN A 798 -42.96 -23.79 -58.84
C ASN A 798 -43.67 -24.28 -60.13
N THR A 799 -44.63 -23.64 -60.37
CA THR A 799 -45.25 -23.41 -61.64
C THR A 799 -44.63 -24.03 -62.84
N THR A 800 -45.44 -24.36 -63.66
CA THR A 800 -45.45 -24.95 -64.96
C THR A 800 -44.29 -24.77 -65.92
N ASP A 801 -43.33 -23.95 -65.59
CA ASP A 801 -42.10 -23.76 -66.42
C ASP A 801 -40.83 -23.61 -65.56
N GLY A 802 -40.15 -24.71 -65.36
CA GLY A 802 -38.79 -24.73 -64.76
C GLY A 802 -37.74 -23.86 -65.39
N SER A 803 -38.09 -23.20 -66.48
CA SER A 803 -37.25 -22.27 -67.16
C SER A 803 -37.19 -20.88 -66.52
N LEU A 804 -38.05 -20.61 -65.54
CA LEU A 804 -38.15 -19.28 -64.91
C LEU A 804 -37.14 -19.04 -63.79
N ILE A 805 -36.58 -20.08 -63.23
CA ILE A 805 -35.51 -19.97 -62.23
C ILE A 805 -34.25 -20.56 -62.83
N LYS A 806 -33.18 -19.80 -62.81
CA LYS A 806 -31.92 -20.24 -63.31
C LYS A 806 -30.90 -20.25 -62.20
N LEU A 807 -30.25 -21.37 -62.05
CA LEU A 807 -29.20 -21.57 -61.09
C LEU A 807 -27.84 -21.32 -61.75
N SER A 808 -26.96 -20.68 -61.06
CA SER A 808 -25.57 -20.55 -61.39
C SER A 808 -24.70 -21.33 -60.44
N SER A 809 -23.74 -20.70 -59.84
CA SER A 809 -22.80 -21.32 -58.87
C SER A 809 -23.49 -21.81 -57.61
N VAL A 810 -23.02 -22.95 -57.08
CA VAL A 810 -23.46 -23.55 -55.84
C VAL A 810 -22.29 -23.81 -54.93
N LEU A 811 -22.36 -23.30 -53.70
CA LEU A 811 -21.43 -23.52 -52.64
C LEU A 811 -22.12 -24.31 -51.51
N ARG A 812 -21.52 -25.41 -51.08
CA ARG A 812 -21.89 -26.08 -49.84
C ARG A 812 -20.81 -25.88 -48.81
N VAL A 813 -21.15 -25.66 -47.55
CA VAL A 813 -20.24 -25.54 -46.43
C VAL A 813 -20.73 -26.32 -45.24
N ASP A 814 -19.75 -26.92 -44.53
CA ASP A 814 -20.01 -27.76 -43.39
C ASP A 814 -18.84 -27.69 -42.40
N ASP A 815 -19.08 -28.21 -41.19
CA ASP A 815 -18.07 -28.41 -40.13
C ASP A 815 -17.13 -27.23 -39.91
N ILE A 816 -17.69 -26.09 -39.55
CA ILE A 816 -16.94 -24.89 -39.23
C ILE A 816 -16.29 -25.02 -37.86
N VAL A 817 -14.96 -24.90 -37.82
CA VAL A 817 -14.14 -25.01 -36.60
C VAL A 817 -13.23 -23.83 -36.49
N LEU A 818 -13.16 -23.27 -35.31
CA LEU A 818 -12.19 -22.24 -34.92
C LEU A 818 -11.01 -22.94 -34.21
N ASN A 819 -9.81 -22.81 -34.76
CA ASN A 819 -8.60 -23.42 -34.21
C ASN A 819 -7.83 -22.40 -33.38
N TYR A 820 -7.25 -22.84 -32.29
CA TYR A 820 -6.59 -21.99 -31.31
C TYR A 820 -5.10 -22.29 -31.15
#